data_b9cadfb8156ac869cae19ba68cbf985d
#
_entry.id   b9cadfb8156ac869cae19ba68cbf985d
#
_cell.length_a   1.000
_cell.length_b   1.000
_cell.length_c   1.000
_cell.angle_alpha   90.00
_cell.angle_beta   90.00
_cell.angle_gamma   90.00
#
_symmetry.space_group_name_H-M   'P 1'
#
loop_
_entity.id
_entity.type
_entity.pdbx_description
1 polymer ?
#
loop_
_entity_poly.entity_id
_entity_poly.type
_entity_poly.pdbx_seq_one_letter_code
_entity_poly.pdbx_strand_id
1 'polypeptide(L)'
;MARYNHAAVEKKWQEFWEKNPINPKDEKKEKYYCLDMFPYPSGSGLHVGHWRGYVISDAWSRYQVIKGKYVIHPMGWDAFGLPAENYAIKMGIHPSITTKKNVENIKRQLQQINAIYDWDMEVNTTDPKFYKWTQWIFVKMFEKGLAYEKEFPINWCPSCKTGLANEEVVDGKCERCGTAVTKKNLRQWMLKITEYADRLLDDLQELDWPEKVKKMQAEWIGRSYGAEVDFALEGREDKITVFTTRPDTLYGATFLVLAPEHPMVQKICTDAQREKVEAYISMAANKSNVERMAVNDKDKTGEFTGAYAINPLNGEKCAIWISDYVLADHGTGAIMCVPAHDARDFAFAKKFDLPIVQVISKDGKEEVLEEAYTEASGIMINSGEWNGRESSELKVEAANEVEKRGFGRKTVSFKLRDWVFSRQRYWGEPIPIVHCEKCGNVAVPVEELPLKLPEVENYEPTGTGESPLAGITDWVNCTCPKCGSPAKRETNTMPQWAGSSWYFLRYVDNHDDKALVSREKADKYLPVDMYIGGVEHAVLHLLYSRFWTKFLYDIGVVGFKEPFVKLFNQGMILGQNGIKMSKSMGNVVSPDDLVRDYGCDALRLYELFVGPPELDAEWDDRGIDGVYRFLNRFYNLVEESKDKNISPTKEMIRVRHNLIHDIQLRFDSFNLNTVVSGFMEYNNSLLDLAKKEGGVDLETLRSFSVLLAPFAPHIAEECYHLAKGEGSVFAAGWPEYDDKAMEADEIKLPLQVNGKVKAVLEVPKDLSKEEILAKAKECLGDKLDGTLVKEVYIPGKIVNFVVK
;
A
#
# COMPACT_ATOMS: atom_id res chain seq x y z
N MET A 1 -47.31 8.03 11.53
CA MET A 1 -45.89 8.37 11.23
C MET A 1 -45.58 7.90 9.81
N ALA A 2 -45.14 8.78 8.97
CA ALA A 2 -44.63 8.41 7.66
C ALA A 2 -43.35 7.56 7.86
N ARG A 3 -43.35 6.34 7.36
CA ARG A 3 -42.18 5.45 7.47
C ARG A 3 -41.21 5.82 6.36
N TYR A 4 -39.95 6.03 6.70
CA TYR A 4 -38.90 6.23 5.70
C TYR A 4 -38.90 5.07 4.68
N ASN A 5 -39.12 5.41 3.44
CA ASN A 5 -39.10 4.45 2.33
C ASN A 5 -37.82 4.65 1.53
N HIS A 6 -36.76 3.94 1.90
CA HIS A 6 -35.44 4.06 1.28
C HIS A 6 -35.51 3.88 -0.23
N ALA A 7 -36.20 2.85 -0.72
CA ALA A 7 -36.25 2.56 -2.16
C ALA A 7 -36.87 3.70 -2.99
N ALA A 8 -37.92 4.36 -2.47
CA ALA A 8 -38.54 5.48 -3.14
C ALA A 8 -37.67 6.75 -3.10
N VAL A 9 -37.04 7.02 -1.95
CA VAL A 9 -36.17 8.20 -1.75
C VAL A 9 -34.90 8.06 -2.58
N GLU A 10 -34.25 6.92 -2.53
CA GLU A 10 -33.03 6.66 -3.31
C GLU A 10 -33.29 6.80 -4.82
N LYS A 11 -34.34 6.17 -5.33
CA LYS A 11 -34.72 6.29 -6.74
C LYS A 11 -34.98 7.74 -7.15
N LYS A 12 -35.75 8.49 -6.35
CA LYS A 12 -36.08 9.91 -6.60
C LYS A 12 -34.81 10.74 -6.78
N TRP A 13 -33.85 10.60 -5.89
CA TRP A 13 -32.65 11.43 -5.89
C TRP A 13 -31.62 10.95 -6.92
N GLN A 14 -31.51 9.68 -7.21
CA GLN A 14 -30.70 9.16 -8.31
C GLN A 14 -31.17 9.72 -9.66
N GLU A 15 -32.50 9.66 -9.95
CA GLU A 15 -33.07 10.25 -11.16
C GLU A 15 -32.89 11.78 -11.23
N PHE A 16 -32.87 12.47 -10.09
CA PHE A 16 -32.58 13.89 -10.02
C PHE A 16 -31.12 14.19 -10.34
N TRP A 17 -30.17 13.46 -9.75
CA TRP A 17 -28.74 13.69 -9.95
C TRP A 17 -28.23 13.26 -11.32
N GLU A 18 -28.89 12.33 -11.99
CA GLU A 18 -28.62 12.05 -13.41
C GLU A 18 -28.79 13.30 -14.30
N LYS A 19 -29.76 14.16 -13.97
CA LYS A 19 -30.06 15.42 -14.70
C LYS A 19 -29.30 16.61 -14.13
N ASN A 20 -28.94 16.55 -12.85
CA ASN A 20 -28.31 17.62 -12.08
C ASN A 20 -27.10 17.08 -11.34
N PRO A 21 -25.96 16.89 -12.01
CA PRO A 21 -24.79 16.26 -11.39
C PRO A 21 -24.37 16.95 -10.10
N ILE A 22 -24.06 16.16 -9.07
CA ILE A 22 -23.59 16.64 -7.75
C ILE A 22 -22.26 17.40 -7.89
N ASN A 23 -21.39 16.95 -8.79
CA ASN A 23 -20.06 17.47 -9.01
C ASN A 23 -19.87 17.85 -10.49
N PRO A 24 -20.55 18.88 -10.99
CA PRO A 24 -20.39 19.30 -12.37
C PRO A 24 -18.97 19.83 -12.61
N LYS A 25 -18.42 19.54 -13.79
CA LYS A 25 -17.09 20.02 -14.16
C LYS A 25 -17.07 21.55 -14.12
N ASP A 26 -16.20 22.09 -13.28
CA ASP A 26 -15.98 23.53 -13.14
C ASP A 26 -14.47 23.83 -13.00
N GLU A 27 -13.88 24.29 -14.09
CA GLU A 27 -12.45 24.57 -14.17
C GLU A 27 -12.00 25.79 -13.37
N LYS A 28 -12.94 26.57 -12.81
CA LYS A 28 -12.63 27.73 -11.94
C LYS A 28 -12.45 27.34 -10.49
N LYS A 29 -12.99 26.18 -10.09
CA LYS A 29 -12.83 25.66 -8.75
C LYS A 29 -11.45 25.04 -8.55
N GLU A 30 -10.97 25.06 -7.32
CA GLU A 30 -9.80 24.27 -6.91
C GLU A 30 -10.06 22.79 -7.17
N LYS A 31 -9.13 22.12 -7.88
CA LYS A 31 -9.25 20.69 -8.13
C LYS A 31 -8.94 19.87 -6.88
N TYR A 32 -9.57 18.73 -6.77
CA TYR A 32 -9.21 17.70 -5.81
C TYR A 32 -9.33 16.33 -6.47
N TYR A 33 -8.21 15.62 -6.60
CA TYR A 33 -8.20 14.30 -7.22
C TYR A 33 -8.20 13.22 -6.13
N CYS A 34 -9.36 12.58 -5.93
CA CYS A 34 -9.52 11.42 -5.06
C CYS A 34 -9.55 10.16 -5.92
N LEU A 35 -8.72 9.19 -5.62
CA LEU A 35 -8.56 7.99 -6.43
C LEU A 35 -8.68 6.73 -5.59
N ASP A 36 -9.46 5.76 -6.07
CA ASP A 36 -9.49 4.39 -5.60
C ASP A 36 -8.53 3.51 -6.39
N MET A 37 -7.99 2.48 -5.76
CA MET A 37 -7.41 1.38 -6.51
C MET A 37 -8.51 0.67 -7.31
N PHE A 38 -8.40 0.68 -8.64
CA PHE A 38 -9.42 0.10 -9.50
C PHE A 38 -9.50 -1.44 -9.37
N PRO A 39 -10.71 -2.03 -9.48
CA PRO A 39 -10.92 -3.43 -9.19
C PRO A 39 -10.40 -4.36 -10.30
N TYR A 40 -10.01 -5.58 -9.90
CA TYR A 40 -9.80 -6.70 -10.80
C TYR A 40 -11.13 -7.37 -11.12
N PRO A 41 -11.58 -7.47 -12.39
CA PRO A 41 -12.80 -8.17 -12.75
C PRO A 41 -12.59 -9.70 -12.77
N SER A 42 -12.00 -10.25 -11.72
CA SER A 42 -11.63 -11.66 -11.53
C SER A 42 -12.73 -12.52 -10.90
N GLY A 43 -13.95 -12.02 -10.84
CA GLY A 43 -15.10 -12.72 -10.27
C GLY A 43 -16.42 -12.06 -10.63
N SER A 44 -17.52 -12.75 -10.35
CA SER A 44 -18.87 -12.36 -10.79
C SER A 44 -19.45 -11.10 -10.10
N GLY A 45 -18.74 -10.45 -9.20
CA GLY A 45 -19.19 -9.22 -8.51
C GLY A 45 -18.39 -8.92 -7.24
N LEU A 46 -18.69 -7.78 -6.63
CA LEU A 46 -18.13 -7.30 -5.38
C LEU A 46 -18.87 -7.91 -4.17
N HIS A 47 -18.23 -7.94 -3.03
CA HIS A 47 -18.82 -8.18 -1.70
C HIS A 47 -18.59 -6.96 -0.80
N VAL A 48 -19.22 -6.92 0.36
CA VAL A 48 -19.14 -5.79 1.31
C VAL A 48 -17.68 -5.36 1.61
N GLY A 49 -16.76 -6.29 1.74
CA GLY A 49 -15.35 -5.95 1.98
C GLY A 49 -14.70 -5.12 0.87
N HIS A 50 -15.18 -5.18 -0.37
CA HIS A 50 -14.74 -4.28 -1.43
C HIS A 50 -15.40 -2.89 -1.31
N TRP A 51 -16.67 -2.84 -0.86
CA TRP A 51 -17.42 -1.61 -0.75
C TRP A 51 -16.78 -0.61 0.22
N ARG A 52 -16.15 -1.09 1.27
CA ARG A 52 -15.53 -0.23 2.30
C ARG A 52 -14.62 0.84 1.71
N GLY A 53 -13.66 0.46 0.87
CA GLY A 53 -12.75 1.41 0.21
C GLY A 53 -13.50 2.45 -0.62
N TYR A 54 -14.42 1.99 -1.47
CA TYR A 54 -15.20 2.83 -2.38
C TYR A 54 -16.16 3.78 -1.64
N VAL A 55 -16.71 3.35 -0.51
CA VAL A 55 -17.57 4.21 0.33
C VAL A 55 -16.74 5.26 1.06
N ILE A 56 -15.55 4.90 1.54
CA ILE A 56 -14.62 5.85 2.19
C ILE A 56 -14.21 6.95 1.20
N SER A 57 -13.78 6.58 0.00
CA SER A 57 -13.35 7.54 -1.02
C SER A 57 -14.49 8.43 -1.49
N ASP A 58 -15.68 7.87 -1.67
CA ASP A 58 -16.85 8.65 -2.06
C ASP A 58 -17.31 9.62 -0.96
N ALA A 59 -17.33 9.18 0.30
CA ALA A 59 -17.65 10.07 1.42
C ALA A 59 -16.67 11.24 1.51
N TRP A 60 -15.38 10.98 1.34
CA TRP A 60 -14.35 12.00 1.30
C TRP A 60 -14.51 12.92 0.09
N SER A 61 -14.79 12.37 -1.08
CA SER A 61 -15.03 13.13 -2.32
C SER A 61 -16.23 14.07 -2.19
N ARG A 62 -17.37 13.59 -1.66
CA ARG A 62 -18.55 14.41 -1.40
C ARG A 62 -18.29 15.55 -0.40
N TYR A 63 -17.49 15.27 0.63
CA TYR A 63 -17.05 16.30 1.57
C TYR A 63 -16.27 17.42 0.86
N GLN A 64 -15.32 17.05 -0.02
CA GLN A 64 -14.58 18.04 -0.80
C GLN A 64 -15.48 18.84 -1.78
N VAL A 65 -16.51 18.19 -2.36
CA VAL A 65 -17.53 18.89 -3.19
C VAL A 65 -18.27 19.93 -2.36
N ILE A 66 -18.78 19.56 -1.17
CA ILE A 66 -19.50 20.50 -0.29
C ILE A 66 -18.58 21.65 0.18
N LYS A 67 -17.26 21.40 0.32
CA LYS A 67 -16.25 22.45 0.58
C LYS A 67 -15.93 23.31 -0.64
N GLY A 68 -16.63 23.12 -1.75
CA GLY A 68 -16.54 23.98 -2.93
C GLY A 68 -15.49 23.58 -3.96
N LYS A 69 -14.85 22.42 -3.84
CA LYS A 69 -13.86 21.94 -4.81
C LYS A 69 -14.52 21.24 -6.01
N TYR A 70 -13.81 21.23 -7.15
CA TYR A 70 -14.08 20.30 -8.24
C TYR A 70 -13.33 18.99 -8.00
N VAL A 71 -14.05 17.93 -7.77
CA VAL A 71 -13.46 16.62 -7.44
C VAL A 71 -13.33 15.76 -8.69
N ILE A 72 -12.14 15.25 -8.93
CA ILE A 72 -11.86 14.22 -9.93
C ILE A 72 -11.94 12.89 -9.19
N HIS A 73 -12.96 12.08 -9.51
CA HIS A 73 -13.20 10.77 -8.91
C HIS A 73 -13.54 9.76 -9.99
N PRO A 74 -12.52 9.23 -10.71
CA PRO A 74 -12.74 8.32 -11.82
C PRO A 74 -12.81 6.87 -11.34
N MET A 75 -13.31 5.99 -12.25
CA MET A 75 -13.30 4.55 -12.05
C MET A 75 -12.89 3.83 -13.33
N GLY A 76 -12.27 2.66 -13.20
CA GLY A 76 -11.84 1.84 -14.33
C GLY A 76 -11.60 0.38 -13.93
N TRP A 77 -10.91 -0.35 -14.82
CA TRP A 77 -10.81 -1.80 -14.72
C TRP A 77 -9.38 -2.26 -14.95
N ASP A 78 -8.79 -2.92 -13.93
CA ASP A 78 -7.55 -3.65 -14.09
C ASP A 78 -7.86 -5.07 -14.60
N ALA A 79 -8.07 -5.17 -15.90
CA ALA A 79 -8.75 -6.29 -16.52
C ALA A 79 -7.82 -7.31 -17.21
N PHE A 80 -6.52 -7.01 -17.34
CA PHE A 80 -5.49 -7.94 -17.76
C PHE A 80 -4.91 -8.74 -16.58
N GLY A 81 -4.13 -9.74 -16.90
CA GLY A 81 -3.29 -10.51 -15.99
C GLY A 81 -3.92 -11.76 -15.39
N LEU A 82 -3.16 -12.38 -14.49
CA LEU A 82 -3.47 -13.68 -13.89
C LEU A 82 -4.85 -13.80 -13.24
N PRO A 83 -5.36 -12.79 -12.50
CA PRO A 83 -6.65 -12.94 -11.83
C PRO A 83 -7.81 -13.18 -12.81
N ALA A 84 -7.87 -12.40 -13.89
CA ALA A 84 -8.90 -12.51 -14.92
C ALA A 84 -8.73 -13.79 -15.75
N GLU A 85 -7.50 -14.10 -16.14
CA GLU A 85 -7.20 -15.30 -16.95
C GLU A 85 -7.47 -16.59 -16.19
N ASN A 86 -7.06 -16.70 -14.93
CA ASN A 86 -7.33 -17.88 -14.11
C ASN A 86 -8.83 -18.09 -13.87
N TYR A 87 -9.58 -17.00 -13.69
CA TYR A 87 -11.03 -17.07 -13.61
C TYR A 87 -11.66 -17.59 -14.92
N ALA A 88 -11.20 -17.08 -16.06
CA ALA A 88 -11.65 -17.50 -17.38
C ALA A 88 -11.36 -18.98 -17.65
N ILE A 89 -10.15 -19.47 -17.34
CA ILE A 89 -9.78 -20.90 -17.42
C ILE A 89 -10.71 -21.74 -16.55
N LYS A 90 -10.95 -21.34 -15.31
CA LYS A 90 -11.88 -22.06 -14.40
C LYS A 90 -13.30 -22.15 -14.96
N MET A 91 -13.75 -21.12 -15.68
CA MET A 91 -15.07 -21.06 -16.27
C MET A 91 -15.15 -21.72 -17.65
N GLY A 92 -14.03 -22.08 -18.27
CA GLY A 92 -13.98 -22.61 -19.63
C GLY A 92 -14.43 -21.62 -20.72
N ILE A 93 -14.26 -20.31 -20.47
CA ILE A 93 -14.73 -19.23 -21.34
C ILE A 93 -13.56 -18.29 -21.63
N HIS A 94 -13.49 -17.74 -22.85
CA HIS A 94 -12.43 -16.80 -23.22
C HIS A 94 -12.37 -15.59 -22.27
N PRO A 95 -11.16 -15.12 -21.84
CA PRO A 95 -11.01 -14.05 -20.84
C PRO A 95 -11.65 -12.72 -21.27
N SER A 96 -11.69 -12.39 -22.56
CA SER A 96 -12.38 -11.18 -23.03
C SER A 96 -13.88 -11.18 -22.72
N ILE A 97 -14.51 -12.36 -22.79
CA ILE A 97 -15.96 -12.52 -22.54
C ILE A 97 -16.24 -12.45 -21.03
N THR A 98 -15.48 -13.22 -20.23
CA THR A 98 -15.66 -13.23 -18.77
C THR A 98 -15.36 -11.85 -18.16
N THR A 99 -14.30 -11.20 -18.62
CA THR A 99 -13.91 -9.86 -18.17
C THR A 99 -15.00 -8.84 -18.47
N LYS A 100 -15.50 -8.80 -19.69
CA LYS A 100 -16.60 -7.89 -20.09
C LYS A 100 -17.82 -8.06 -19.19
N LYS A 101 -18.28 -9.32 -19.02
CA LYS A 101 -19.43 -9.63 -18.15
C LYS A 101 -19.20 -9.22 -16.69
N ASN A 102 -18.00 -9.46 -16.17
CA ASN A 102 -17.67 -9.10 -14.79
C ASN A 102 -17.61 -7.59 -14.62
N VAL A 103 -17.01 -6.86 -15.57
CA VAL A 103 -17.00 -5.39 -15.60
C VAL A 103 -18.41 -4.83 -15.56
N GLU A 104 -19.31 -5.31 -16.43
CA GLU A 104 -20.70 -4.86 -16.47
C GLU A 104 -21.41 -5.05 -15.11
N ASN A 105 -21.23 -6.19 -14.46
CA ASN A 105 -21.85 -6.45 -13.16
C ASN A 105 -21.22 -5.62 -12.03
N ILE A 106 -19.89 -5.50 -12.01
CA ILE A 106 -19.20 -4.69 -10.99
C ILE A 106 -19.57 -3.21 -11.16
N LYS A 107 -19.64 -2.72 -12.40
CA LYS A 107 -20.08 -1.34 -12.70
C LYS A 107 -21.49 -1.09 -12.15
N ARG A 108 -22.43 -2.01 -12.38
CA ARG A 108 -23.78 -1.93 -11.82
C ARG A 108 -23.75 -1.86 -10.27
N GLN A 109 -22.94 -2.68 -9.61
CA GLN A 109 -22.80 -2.65 -8.16
C GLN A 109 -22.16 -1.35 -7.64
N LEU A 110 -21.17 -0.79 -8.36
CA LEU A 110 -20.60 0.52 -8.03
C LEU A 110 -21.60 1.66 -8.24
N GLN A 111 -22.46 1.55 -9.26
CA GLN A 111 -23.57 2.48 -9.44
C GLN A 111 -24.61 2.39 -8.30
N GLN A 112 -24.80 1.19 -7.71
CA GLN A 112 -25.67 1.04 -6.53
C GLN A 112 -25.13 1.76 -5.28
N ILE A 113 -23.79 1.83 -5.10
CA ILE A 113 -23.18 2.65 -4.05
C ILE A 113 -23.57 4.12 -4.21
N ASN A 114 -23.94 4.50 -5.41
CA ASN A 114 -24.19 5.87 -5.84
C ASN A 114 -22.97 6.79 -5.58
N ALA A 115 -21.75 6.24 -5.75
CA ALA A 115 -20.53 7.02 -5.69
C ALA A 115 -20.50 8.06 -6.83
N ILE A 116 -19.92 9.23 -6.55
CA ILE A 116 -19.83 10.33 -7.53
C ILE A 116 -18.73 10.10 -8.58
N TYR A 117 -18.62 8.85 -9.07
CA TYR A 117 -17.65 8.53 -10.13
C TYR A 117 -17.98 9.26 -11.43
N ASP A 118 -16.94 9.85 -12.02
CA ASP A 118 -17.04 10.38 -13.39
C ASP A 118 -16.79 9.24 -14.39
N TRP A 119 -17.88 8.67 -14.88
CA TRP A 119 -17.86 7.56 -15.84
C TRP A 119 -17.37 7.96 -17.25
N ASP A 120 -17.29 9.26 -17.57
CA ASP A 120 -16.68 9.73 -18.82
C ASP A 120 -15.16 9.59 -18.79
N MET A 121 -14.57 9.48 -17.59
CA MET A 121 -13.17 9.22 -17.40
C MET A 121 -12.82 7.71 -17.33
N GLU A 122 -13.78 6.81 -17.56
CA GLU A 122 -13.59 5.38 -17.46
C GLU A 122 -12.43 4.88 -18.33
N VAL A 123 -11.57 4.00 -17.76
CA VAL A 123 -10.50 3.31 -18.48
C VAL A 123 -10.56 1.80 -18.25
N ASN A 124 -10.05 1.04 -19.22
CA ASN A 124 -9.93 -0.41 -19.12
C ASN A 124 -8.56 -0.83 -19.66
N THR A 125 -7.77 -1.54 -18.85
CA THR A 125 -6.42 -1.94 -19.25
C THR A 125 -6.39 -2.87 -20.45
N THR A 126 -7.50 -3.56 -20.78
CA THR A 126 -7.63 -4.42 -21.98
C THR A 126 -8.04 -3.67 -23.24
N ASP A 127 -8.37 -2.38 -23.14
CA ASP A 127 -8.66 -1.57 -24.32
C ASP A 127 -7.37 -1.28 -25.09
N PRO A 128 -7.29 -1.60 -26.39
CA PRO A 128 -6.15 -1.24 -27.23
C PRO A 128 -5.76 0.23 -27.18
N LYS A 129 -6.73 1.14 -26.99
CA LYS A 129 -6.47 2.57 -26.82
C LYS A 129 -5.78 2.92 -25.50
N PHE A 130 -5.95 2.07 -24.49
CA PHE A 130 -5.24 2.20 -23.22
C PHE A 130 -3.85 1.54 -23.28
N TYR A 131 -3.76 0.25 -23.61
CA TYR A 131 -2.49 -0.47 -23.54
C TYR A 131 -1.50 -0.07 -24.64
N LYS A 132 -1.92 0.60 -25.70
CA LYS A 132 -1.03 1.33 -26.62
C LYS A 132 0.01 2.15 -25.86
N TRP A 133 -0.44 2.83 -24.81
CA TRP A 133 0.42 3.71 -24.02
C TRP A 133 1.27 2.95 -23.00
N THR A 134 0.79 1.84 -22.47
CA THR A 134 1.63 0.92 -21.69
C THR A 134 2.80 0.41 -22.55
N GLN A 135 2.50 0.01 -23.77
CA GLN A 135 3.51 -0.42 -24.75
C GLN A 135 4.46 0.73 -25.11
N TRP A 136 3.95 1.91 -25.30
CA TRP A 136 4.77 3.11 -25.57
C TRP A 136 5.76 3.40 -24.43
N ILE A 137 5.32 3.32 -23.17
CA ILE A 137 6.20 3.49 -22.01
C ILE A 137 7.32 2.44 -22.03
N PHE A 138 6.97 1.17 -22.29
CA PHE A 138 7.95 0.10 -22.40
C PHE A 138 8.98 0.37 -23.51
N VAL A 139 8.54 0.79 -24.70
CA VAL A 139 9.45 1.17 -25.81
C VAL A 139 10.40 2.29 -25.37
N LYS A 140 9.87 3.33 -24.69
CA LYS A 140 10.71 4.42 -24.18
C LYS A 140 11.72 3.96 -23.12
N MET A 141 11.36 3.03 -22.25
CA MET A 141 12.29 2.40 -21.31
C MET A 141 13.34 1.57 -22.05
N PHE A 142 12.94 0.82 -23.08
CA PHE A 142 13.88 0.05 -23.92
C PHE A 142 14.87 0.97 -24.64
N GLU A 143 14.42 2.06 -25.25
CA GLU A 143 15.27 3.06 -25.91
C GLU A 143 16.30 3.70 -24.96
N LYS A 144 15.94 3.83 -23.67
CA LYS A 144 16.82 4.36 -22.62
C LYS A 144 17.69 3.28 -21.96
N GLY A 145 17.60 2.02 -22.39
CA GLY A 145 18.35 0.91 -21.81
C GLY A 145 17.89 0.49 -20.41
N LEU A 146 16.68 0.93 -20.01
CA LEU A 146 16.05 0.55 -18.74
C LEU A 146 15.26 -0.76 -18.84
N ALA A 147 14.78 -1.11 -20.02
CA ALA A 147 14.22 -2.43 -20.31
C ALA A 147 15.27 -3.26 -21.04
N TYR A 148 15.55 -4.45 -20.52
CA TYR A 148 16.55 -5.36 -21.12
C TYR A 148 16.13 -6.81 -20.92
N GLU A 149 16.73 -7.71 -21.71
CA GLU A 149 16.47 -9.14 -21.65
C GLU A 149 17.63 -9.89 -21.01
N LYS A 150 17.34 -10.85 -20.14
CA LYS A 150 18.34 -11.68 -19.47
C LYS A 150 17.80 -13.09 -19.22
N GLU A 151 18.65 -14.08 -19.41
CA GLU A 151 18.37 -15.47 -19.00
C GLU A 151 18.99 -15.72 -17.63
N PHE A 152 18.15 -16.14 -16.66
CA PHE A 152 18.61 -16.46 -15.31
C PHE A 152 17.53 -17.21 -14.52
N PRO A 153 17.87 -17.80 -13.35
CA PRO A 153 16.90 -18.45 -12.49
C PRO A 153 15.92 -17.46 -11.88
N ILE A 154 14.65 -17.53 -12.29
CA ILE A 154 13.57 -16.71 -11.72
C ILE A 154 12.69 -17.52 -10.78
N ASN A 155 11.89 -16.84 -9.96
CA ASN A 155 10.80 -17.45 -9.22
C ASN A 155 9.76 -17.97 -10.22
N TRP A 156 9.40 -19.24 -10.10
CA TRP A 156 8.42 -19.91 -10.96
C TRP A 156 7.28 -20.48 -10.13
N CYS A 157 6.06 -20.15 -10.45
CA CYS A 157 4.88 -20.77 -9.87
C CYS A 157 4.43 -21.96 -10.71
N PRO A 158 4.55 -23.22 -10.20
CA PRO A 158 4.16 -24.39 -10.98
C PRO A 158 2.65 -24.52 -11.19
N SER A 159 1.84 -23.94 -10.31
CA SER A 159 0.37 -23.90 -10.44
C SER A 159 -0.08 -22.84 -11.44
N CYS A 160 0.44 -21.61 -11.33
CA CYS A 160 0.12 -20.54 -12.29
C CYS A 160 0.89 -20.69 -13.61
N LYS A 161 1.89 -21.57 -13.67
CA LYS A 161 2.73 -21.85 -14.84
C LYS A 161 3.36 -20.58 -15.45
N THR A 162 3.91 -19.71 -14.59
CA THR A 162 4.52 -18.44 -15.01
C THR A 162 5.64 -18.02 -14.08
N GLY A 163 6.54 -17.17 -14.59
CA GLY A 163 7.54 -16.47 -13.79
C GLY A 163 6.90 -15.39 -12.91
N LEU A 164 7.49 -15.17 -11.75
CA LEU A 164 7.06 -14.18 -10.76
C LEU A 164 8.19 -13.21 -10.47
N ALA A 165 7.85 -11.95 -10.25
CA ALA A 165 8.76 -10.99 -9.65
C ALA A 165 9.03 -11.34 -8.17
N ASN A 166 10.08 -10.79 -7.57
CA ASN A 166 10.39 -11.07 -6.16
C ASN A 166 9.27 -10.57 -5.23
N GLU A 167 8.67 -9.45 -5.58
CA GLU A 167 7.56 -8.81 -4.88
C GLU A 167 6.27 -9.65 -4.86
N GLU A 168 6.12 -10.58 -5.82
CA GLU A 168 4.96 -11.49 -5.93
C GLU A 168 5.15 -12.81 -5.17
N VAL A 169 6.24 -12.92 -4.38
CA VAL A 169 6.54 -14.11 -3.56
C VAL A 169 6.50 -13.73 -2.08
N VAL A 170 5.55 -14.32 -1.35
CA VAL A 170 5.37 -14.10 0.09
C VAL A 170 5.63 -15.42 0.81
N ASP A 171 6.57 -15.44 1.76
CA ASP A 171 6.96 -16.62 2.53
C ASP A 171 7.27 -17.86 1.64
N GLY A 172 7.96 -17.62 0.51
CA GLY A 172 8.32 -18.68 -0.44
C GLY A 172 7.14 -19.24 -1.27
N LYS A 173 6.00 -18.56 -1.24
CA LYS A 173 4.77 -18.94 -1.95
C LYS A 173 4.33 -17.86 -2.92
N CYS A 174 3.66 -18.29 -3.99
CA CYS A 174 3.00 -17.38 -4.91
C CYS A 174 1.89 -16.60 -4.20
N GLU A 175 1.95 -15.29 -4.23
CA GLU A 175 0.95 -14.40 -3.62
C GLU A 175 -0.49 -14.70 -4.11
N ARG A 176 -0.63 -15.13 -5.37
CA ARG A 176 -1.93 -15.36 -6.00
C ARG A 176 -2.59 -16.67 -5.64
N CYS A 177 -1.84 -17.79 -5.64
CA CYS A 177 -2.41 -19.13 -5.48
C CYS A 177 -1.92 -19.89 -4.25
N GLY A 178 -0.99 -19.30 -3.47
CA GLY A 178 -0.42 -19.91 -2.26
C GLY A 178 0.50 -21.11 -2.50
N THR A 179 0.75 -21.49 -3.78
CA THR A 179 1.63 -22.60 -4.12
C THR A 179 3.09 -22.25 -3.87
N ALA A 180 3.87 -23.18 -3.31
CA ALA A 180 5.32 -23.00 -3.13
C ALA A 180 5.98 -22.73 -4.49
N VAL A 181 6.83 -21.71 -4.56
CA VAL A 181 7.55 -21.35 -5.77
C VAL A 181 8.83 -22.18 -5.91
N THR A 182 9.24 -22.39 -7.16
CA THR A 182 10.50 -23.05 -7.51
C THR A 182 11.37 -22.09 -8.31
N LYS A 183 12.62 -22.49 -8.62
CA LYS A 183 13.48 -21.74 -9.54
C LYS A 183 13.43 -22.39 -10.93
N LYS A 184 13.38 -21.55 -11.96
CA LYS A 184 13.43 -21.98 -13.35
C LYS A 184 14.25 -21.01 -14.18
N ASN A 185 15.21 -21.51 -14.95
CA ASN A 185 15.98 -20.69 -15.89
C ASN A 185 15.08 -20.33 -17.05
N LEU A 186 14.83 -19.04 -17.22
CA LEU A 186 14.04 -18.51 -18.32
C LEU A 186 14.63 -17.18 -18.80
N ARG A 187 14.51 -16.94 -20.09
CA ARG A 187 14.75 -15.65 -20.69
C ARG A 187 13.62 -14.69 -20.33
N GLN A 188 13.96 -13.58 -19.69
CA GLN A 188 13.01 -12.64 -19.13
C GLN A 188 13.32 -11.21 -19.51
N TRP A 189 12.29 -10.42 -19.76
CA TRP A 189 12.39 -8.97 -19.77
C TRP A 189 12.46 -8.45 -18.33
N MET A 190 13.38 -7.51 -18.14
CA MET A 190 13.66 -6.87 -16.87
C MET A 190 13.53 -5.36 -17.00
N LEU A 191 13.00 -4.70 -15.99
CA LEU A 191 13.06 -3.25 -15.88
C LEU A 191 14.03 -2.85 -14.77
N LYS A 192 14.96 -1.94 -15.06
CA LYS A 192 15.99 -1.46 -14.13
C LYS A 192 15.42 -0.49 -13.09
N ILE A 193 14.53 -0.98 -12.25
CA ILE A 193 14.03 -0.20 -11.12
C ILE A 193 15.16 0.18 -10.15
N THR A 194 16.24 -0.59 -10.13
CA THR A 194 17.41 -0.32 -9.30
C THR A 194 18.12 1.00 -9.63
N GLU A 195 18.06 1.47 -10.88
CA GLU A 195 18.56 2.79 -11.27
C GLU A 195 17.82 3.95 -10.60
N TYR A 196 16.63 3.68 -10.05
CA TYR A 196 15.78 4.64 -9.33
C TYR A 196 15.79 4.43 -7.81
N ALA A 197 16.55 3.45 -7.31
CA ALA A 197 16.50 3.03 -5.91
C ALA A 197 16.76 4.18 -4.93
N ASP A 198 17.77 5.03 -5.15
CA ASP A 198 18.07 6.19 -4.32
C ASP A 198 16.88 7.17 -4.31
N ARG A 199 16.39 7.54 -5.48
CA ARG A 199 15.27 8.49 -5.63
C ARG A 199 13.96 7.94 -5.03
N LEU A 200 13.71 6.64 -5.20
CA LEU A 200 12.56 5.98 -4.58
C LEU A 200 12.63 6.00 -3.06
N LEU A 201 13.84 5.96 -2.49
CA LEU A 201 14.03 6.01 -1.04
C LEU A 201 14.04 7.45 -0.51
N ASP A 202 14.77 8.35 -1.15
CA ASP A 202 14.97 9.72 -0.68
C ASP A 202 13.66 10.53 -0.76
N ASP A 203 12.95 10.47 -1.89
CA ASP A 203 11.68 11.17 -2.09
C ASP A 203 10.53 10.63 -1.21
N LEU A 204 10.71 9.45 -0.59
CA LEU A 204 9.70 8.83 0.28
C LEU A 204 9.41 9.67 1.54
N GLN A 205 10.38 10.46 2.00
CA GLN A 205 10.23 11.30 3.18
C GLN A 205 9.26 12.48 2.97
N GLU A 206 9.09 12.92 1.73
CA GLU A 206 8.24 14.06 1.37
C GLU A 206 6.75 13.68 1.25
N LEU A 207 6.43 12.37 1.27
CA LEU A 207 5.08 11.86 1.08
C LEU A 207 4.26 11.86 2.38
N ASP A 208 3.00 12.31 2.30
CA ASP A 208 2.00 12.16 3.39
C ASP A 208 1.38 10.75 3.35
N TRP A 209 2.23 9.76 3.58
CA TRP A 209 1.87 8.36 3.56
C TRP A 209 1.99 7.72 4.94
N PRO A 210 1.24 6.65 5.24
CA PRO A 210 1.37 5.91 6.49
C PRO A 210 2.81 5.45 6.73
N GLU A 211 3.35 5.69 7.92
CA GLU A 211 4.72 5.32 8.29
C GLU A 211 5.01 3.84 8.08
N LYS A 212 4.00 2.99 8.27
CA LYS A 212 4.09 1.55 7.98
C LYS A 212 4.47 1.29 6.51
N VAL A 213 3.83 1.98 5.56
CA VAL A 213 4.10 1.82 4.13
C VAL A 213 5.48 2.36 3.77
N LYS A 214 5.84 3.55 4.28
CA LYS A 214 7.18 4.12 4.09
C LYS A 214 8.26 3.16 4.57
N LYS A 215 8.08 2.59 5.76
CA LYS A 215 9.01 1.60 6.33
C LYS A 215 9.09 0.34 5.47
N MET A 216 7.95 -0.21 5.01
CA MET A 216 7.94 -1.38 4.13
C MET A 216 8.73 -1.12 2.83
N GLN A 217 8.53 0.03 2.18
CA GLN A 217 9.28 0.38 0.97
C GLN A 217 10.77 0.60 1.26
N ALA A 218 11.10 1.31 2.34
CA ALA A 218 12.50 1.55 2.73
C ALA A 218 13.25 0.25 3.01
N GLU A 219 12.63 -0.70 3.73
CA GLU A 219 13.20 -2.02 4.02
C GLU A 219 13.32 -2.90 2.76
N TRP A 220 12.35 -2.78 1.83
CA TRP A 220 12.39 -3.48 0.56
C TRP A 220 13.50 -2.96 -0.35
N ILE A 221 13.64 -1.65 -0.48
CA ILE A 221 14.73 -1.00 -1.23
C ILE A 221 16.06 -1.32 -0.55
N GLY A 222 16.13 -1.22 0.75
CA GLY A 222 17.22 -1.72 1.59
C GLY A 222 18.58 -1.17 1.21
N ARG A 223 18.71 0.18 1.16
CA ARG A 223 19.99 0.86 0.89
C ARG A 223 21.00 0.57 1.99
N SER A 224 22.15 0.09 1.61
CA SER A 224 23.29 -0.21 2.50
C SER A 224 24.56 0.48 2.03
N TYR A 225 25.18 1.22 2.91
CA TYR A 225 26.47 1.84 2.67
C TYR A 225 27.60 0.89 3.08
N GLY A 226 28.62 0.80 2.24
CA GLY A 226 29.75 -0.09 2.48
C GLY A 226 30.91 0.15 1.53
N ALA A 227 31.66 -0.89 1.29
CA ALA A 227 32.76 -0.89 0.33
C ALA A 227 32.77 -2.20 -0.46
N GLU A 228 33.11 -2.10 -1.73
CA GLU A 228 33.67 -3.23 -2.49
C GLU A 228 35.15 -3.28 -2.20
N VAL A 229 35.64 -4.45 -1.83
CA VAL A 229 37.05 -4.70 -1.44
C VAL A 229 37.61 -5.77 -2.33
N ASP A 230 38.75 -5.50 -2.93
CA ASP A 230 39.49 -6.41 -3.82
C ASP A 230 40.50 -7.19 -3.00
N PHE A 231 40.36 -8.50 -2.93
CA PHE A 231 41.31 -9.44 -2.38
C PHE A 231 42.16 -10.05 -3.52
N ALA A 232 43.43 -9.73 -3.57
CA ALA A 232 44.34 -10.34 -4.53
C ALA A 232 44.48 -11.85 -4.29
N LEU A 233 44.54 -12.64 -5.38
CA LEU A 233 44.76 -14.09 -5.25
C LEU A 233 46.24 -14.39 -5.06
N GLU A 234 46.56 -15.31 -4.16
CA GLU A 234 47.91 -15.74 -3.94
C GLU A 234 48.51 -16.38 -5.19
N GLY A 235 49.64 -15.84 -5.68
CA GLY A 235 50.34 -16.36 -6.82
C GLY A 235 49.66 -16.16 -8.18
N ARG A 236 48.69 -15.28 -8.27
CA ARG A 236 47.94 -14.98 -9.50
C ARG A 236 47.71 -13.47 -9.64
N GLU A 237 47.44 -13.01 -10.88
CA GLU A 237 47.06 -11.61 -11.14
C GLU A 237 45.57 -11.33 -10.90
N ASP A 238 44.74 -12.39 -10.78
CA ASP A 238 43.32 -12.26 -10.57
C ASP A 238 43.02 -11.76 -9.12
N LYS A 239 41.83 -11.20 -8.95
CA LYS A 239 41.31 -10.75 -7.65
C LYS A 239 39.86 -11.19 -7.47
N ILE A 240 39.45 -11.30 -6.21
CA ILE A 240 38.05 -11.48 -5.81
C ILE A 240 37.56 -10.19 -5.17
N THR A 241 36.51 -9.61 -5.74
CA THR A 241 35.86 -8.43 -5.19
C THR A 241 34.71 -8.87 -4.29
N VAL A 242 34.69 -8.44 -3.02
CA VAL A 242 33.59 -8.66 -2.07
C VAL A 242 32.92 -7.35 -1.72
N PHE A 243 31.63 -7.39 -1.46
CA PHE A 243 30.92 -6.26 -0.88
C PHE A 243 30.76 -6.47 0.62
N THR A 244 31.08 -5.46 1.41
CA THR A 244 30.86 -5.47 2.87
C THR A 244 30.19 -4.19 3.36
N THR A 245 29.26 -4.33 4.30
CA THR A 245 28.67 -3.20 5.05
C THR A 245 29.47 -2.86 6.30
N ARG A 246 30.51 -3.67 6.61
CA ARG A 246 31.38 -3.54 7.78
C ARG A 246 32.86 -3.47 7.37
N PRO A 247 33.26 -2.46 6.58
CA PRO A 247 34.66 -2.28 6.20
C PRO A 247 35.59 -2.01 7.41
N ASP A 248 35.02 -1.53 8.52
CA ASP A 248 35.69 -1.40 9.81
C ASP A 248 36.25 -2.73 10.35
N THR A 249 35.64 -3.85 10.01
CA THR A 249 36.08 -5.18 10.49
C THR A 249 37.05 -5.90 9.55
N LEU A 250 37.54 -5.25 8.50
CA LEU A 250 38.35 -5.88 7.44
C LEU A 250 39.64 -6.54 7.98
N TYR A 251 40.27 -6.01 9.05
CA TYR A 251 41.42 -6.65 9.70
C TYR A 251 41.11 -8.04 10.27
N GLY A 252 39.84 -8.32 10.61
CA GLY A 252 39.36 -9.59 11.13
C GLY A 252 38.85 -10.56 10.07
N ALA A 253 38.97 -10.23 8.78
CA ALA A 253 38.61 -11.13 7.69
C ALA A 253 39.69 -12.22 7.58
N THR A 254 39.31 -13.46 7.87
CA THR A 254 40.23 -14.61 7.90
C THR A 254 39.99 -15.63 6.80
N PHE A 255 38.82 -15.56 6.13
CA PHE A 255 38.53 -16.39 4.98
C PHE A 255 37.50 -15.70 4.07
N LEU A 256 37.43 -16.17 2.83
CA LEU A 256 36.40 -15.75 1.86
C LEU A 256 35.47 -16.92 1.56
N VAL A 257 34.20 -16.63 1.30
CA VAL A 257 33.24 -17.61 0.80
C VAL A 257 32.63 -17.11 -0.50
N LEU A 258 32.65 -17.95 -1.52
CA LEU A 258 32.04 -17.73 -2.82
C LEU A 258 30.78 -18.56 -2.95
N ALA A 259 29.83 -18.04 -3.72
CA ALA A 259 28.71 -18.86 -4.18
C ALA A 259 29.24 -20.05 -5.03
N PRO A 260 28.64 -21.23 -4.93
CA PRO A 260 29.08 -22.39 -5.72
C PRO A 260 29.08 -22.12 -7.23
N GLU A 261 28.19 -21.25 -7.70
CA GLU A 261 28.04 -20.84 -9.10
C GLU A 261 28.95 -19.68 -9.53
N HIS A 262 29.77 -19.17 -8.62
CA HIS A 262 30.61 -18.01 -8.93
C HIS A 262 31.67 -18.34 -10.02
N PRO A 263 31.86 -17.50 -11.08
CA PRO A 263 32.73 -17.83 -12.20
C PRO A 263 34.19 -18.11 -11.82
N MET A 264 34.66 -17.49 -10.74
CA MET A 264 36.02 -17.68 -10.25
C MET A 264 36.27 -19.06 -9.68
N VAL A 265 35.26 -19.78 -9.19
CA VAL A 265 35.43 -21.09 -8.53
C VAL A 265 36.16 -22.08 -9.42
N GLN A 266 35.71 -22.19 -10.67
CA GLN A 266 36.37 -23.10 -11.65
C GLN A 266 37.82 -22.70 -11.99
N LYS A 267 38.14 -21.39 -11.93
CA LYS A 267 39.49 -20.88 -12.26
C LYS A 267 40.48 -21.07 -11.12
N ILE A 268 40.01 -20.98 -9.85
CA ILE A 268 40.88 -20.99 -8.69
C ILE A 268 41.00 -22.35 -8.03
N CYS A 269 40.04 -23.24 -8.27
CA CYS A 269 40.03 -24.58 -7.65
C CYS A 269 41.29 -25.35 -8.04
N THR A 270 41.98 -25.82 -7.02
CA THR A 270 43.21 -26.67 -7.21
C THR A 270 42.79 -28.07 -7.68
N ASP A 271 43.67 -28.77 -8.39
CA ASP A 271 43.39 -30.12 -8.87
C ASP A 271 43.09 -31.09 -7.72
N ALA A 272 43.72 -30.88 -6.56
CA ALA A 272 43.54 -31.69 -5.36
C ALA A 272 42.13 -31.54 -4.73
N GLN A 273 41.45 -30.43 -4.96
CA GLN A 273 40.10 -30.14 -4.41
C GLN A 273 39.01 -30.26 -5.47
N ARG A 274 39.35 -30.40 -6.75
CA ARG A 274 38.41 -30.30 -7.87
C ARG A 274 37.20 -31.24 -7.74
N GLU A 275 37.44 -32.51 -7.45
CA GLU A 275 36.39 -33.52 -7.33
C GLU A 275 35.37 -33.14 -6.24
N LYS A 276 35.85 -32.72 -5.07
CA LYS A 276 34.98 -32.32 -3.92
C LYS A 276 34.20 -31.04 -4.24
N VAL A 277 34.86 -30.05 -4.86
CA VAL A 277 34.25 -28.78 -5.22
C VAL A 277 33.14 -29.00 -6.27
N GLU A 278 33.39 -29.84 -7.30
CA GLU A 278 32.38 -30.16 -8.33
C GLU A 278 31.20 -30.93 -7.76
N ALA A 279 31.43 -31.86 -6.85
CA ALA A 279 30.40 -32.58 -6.13
C ALA A 279 29.55 -31.61 -5.29
N TYR A 280 30.19 -30.65 -4.60
CA TYR A 280 29.48 -29.63 -3.82
C TYR A 280 28.65 -28.70 -4.69
N ILE A 281 29.18 -28.22 -5.83
CA ILE A 281 28.44 -27.40 -6.78
C ILE A 281 27.18 -28.13 -7.26
N SER A 282 27.31 -29.42 -7.60
CA SER A 282 26.20 -30.25 -8.06
C SER A 282 25.12 -30.43 -6.98
N MET A 283 25.54 -30.61 -5.72
CA MET A 283 24.63 -30.67 -4.56
C MET A 283 23.91 -29.33 -4.36
N ALA A 284 24.62 -28.22 -4.39
CA ALA A 284 24.07 -26.90 -4.17
C ALA A 284 23.08 -26.49 -5.27
N ALA A 285 23.33 -26.87 -6.51
CA ALA A 285 22.44 -26.61 -7.65
C ALA A 285 21.04 -27.24 -7.49
N ASN A 286 20.91 -28.30 -6.71
CA ASN A 286 19.63 -28.94 -6.43
C ASN A 286 18.82 -28.30 -5.30
N LYS A 287 19.40 -27.31 -4.60
CA LYS A 287 18.72 -26.58 -3.51
C LYS A 287 18.14 -25.26 -4.01
N SER A 288 16.92 -24.93 -3.59
CA SER A 288 16.35 -23.59 -3.78
C SER A 288 17.06 -22.56 -2.91
N ASN A 289 17.02 -21.26 -3.28
CA ASN A 289 17.58 -20.20 -2.44
C ASN A 289 16.91 -20.13 -1.05
N VAL A 290 15.62 -20.50 -0.95
CA VAL A 290 14.89 -20.57 0.32
C VAL A 290 15.48 -21.66 1.21
N GLU A 291 15.73 -22.84 0.68
CA GLU A 291 16.38 -23.94 1.42
C GLU A 291 17.80 -23.57 1.82
N ARG A 292 18.56 -22.92 0.94
CA ARG A 292 19.91 -22.44 1.25
C ARG A 292 19.93 -21.43 2.39
N MET A 293 18.94 -20.51 2.44
CA MET A 293 18.84 -19.48 3.49
C MET A 293 18.20 -19.99 4.77
N ALA A 294 17.38 -21.05 4.72
CA ALA A 294 16.68 -21.62 5.89
C ALA A 294 17.55 -22.56 6.74
N VAL A 295 18.75 -22.90 6.29
CA VAL A 295 19.68 -23.77 7.05
C VAL A 295 20.14 -23.04 8.31
N ASN A 296 19.90 -23.65 9.49
CA ASN A 296 20.38 -23.13 10.76
C ASN A 296 21.91 -22.90 10.72
N ASP A 297 22.40 -21.90 11.43
CA ASP A 297 23.83 -21.55 11.44
C ASP A 297 24.76 -22.71 11.81
N LYS A 298 24.24 -23.64 12.59
CA LYS A 298 25.02 -24.84 13.02
C LYS A 298 25.19 -25.92 11.94
N ASP A 299 24.34 -25.89 10.89
CA ASP A 299 24.31 -26.92 9.84
C ASP A 299 24.92 -26.46 8.51
N LYS A 300 25.58 -25.29 8.49
CA LYS A 300 26.20 -24.75 7.27
C LYS A 300 27.27 -25.69 6.73
N THR A 301 27.25 -25.84 5.40
CA THR A 301 28.20 -26.72 4.68
C THR A 301 29.10 -25.90 3.79
N GLY A 302 30.23 -26.42 3.40
CA GLY A 302 31.13 -25.77 2.47
C GLY A 302 32.31 -26.70 2.09
N GLU A 303 32.98 -26.33 0.98
CA GLU A 303 34.17 -27.00 0.49
C GLU A 303 35.30 -25.99 0.25
N PHE A 304 36.52 -26.38 0.66
CA PHE A 304 37.72 -25.58 0.44
C PHE A 304 38.14 -25.69 -1.02
N THR A 305 38.43 -24.55 -1.67
CA THR A 305 38.88 -24.54 -3.09
C THR A 305 40.35 -24.90 -3.30
N GLY A 306 41.12 -24.92 -2.24
CA GLY A 306 42.58 -25.09 -2.27
C GLY A 306 43.32 -23.77 -2.54
N ALA A 307 42.62 -22.67 -2.76
CA ALA A 307 43.21 -21.35 -3.09
C ALA A 307 43.13 -20.39 -1.90
N TYR A 308 43.99 -19.39 -1.89
CA TYR A 308 44.04 -18.34 -0.88
C TYR A 308 43.97 -16.96 -1.55
N ALA A 309 43.37 -16.03 -0.87
CA ALA A 309 43.40 -14.61 -1.14
C ALA A 309 44.23 -13.88 -0.09
N ILE A 310 44.68 -12.68 -0.38
CA ILE A 310 45.45 -11.83 0.52
C ILE A 310 44.57 -10.71 1.04
N ASN A 311 44.45 -10.59 2.37
CA ASN A 311 43.78 -9.47 2.99
C ASN A 311 44.54 -8.16 2.70
N PRO A 312 43.91 -7.17 2.08
CA PRO A 312 44.62 -5.98 1.61
C PRO A 312 45.09 -5.05 2.74
N LEU A 313 44.61 -5.20 3.99
CA LEU A 313 45.03 -4.37 5.12
C LEU A 313 46.19 -4.91 5.90
N ASN A 314 46.22 -6.22 6.15
CA ASN A 314 47.25 -6.84 6.99
C ASN A 314 48.19 -7.79 6.25
N GLY A 315 47.88 -8.13 4.99
CA GLY A 315 48.69 -9.05 4.16
C GLY A 315 48.51 -10.54 4.53
N GLU A 316 47.60 -10.87 5.45
CA GLU A 316 47.35 -12.24 5.86
C GLU A 316 46.60 -13.05 4.80
N LYS A 317 46.83 -14.36 4.79
CA LYS A 317 46.19 -15.28 3.85
C LYS A 317 44.76 -15.61 4.33
N CYS A 318 43.81 -15.44 3.46
CA CYS A 318 42.40 -15.80 3.61
C CYS A 318 42.12 -17.07 2.79
N ALA A 319 41.74 -18.18 3.39
CA ALA A 319 41.31 -19.37 2.67
C ALA A 319 40.03 -19.12 1.88
N ILE A 320 39.96 -19.63 0.65
CA ILE A 320 38.76 -19.43 -0.19
C ILE A 320 37.91 -20.68 -0.20
N TRP A 321 36.69 -20.54 0.30
CA TRP A 321 35.67 -21.61 0.38
C TRP A 321 34.53 -21.35 -0.58
N ILE A 322 33.78 -22.39 -0.92
CA ILE A 322 32.46 -22.29 -1.48
C ILE A 322 31.42 -22.75 -0.46
N SER A 323 30.27 -22.09 -0.43
CA SER A 323 29.16 -22.50 0.39
C SER A 323 27.83 -22.07 -0.19
N ASP A 324 26.82 -22.90 0.03
CA ASP A 324 25.46 -22.69 -0.50
C ASP A 324 24.68 -21.57 0.20
N TYR A 325 25.14 -21.06 1.36
CA TYR A 325 24.53 -19.90 1.99
C TYR A 325 24.93 -18.57 1.32
N VAL A 326 25.93 -18.56 0.44
CA VAL A 326 26.27 -17.41 -0.41
C VAL A 326 25.58 -17.57 -1.75
N LEU A 327 24.85 -16.54 -2.14
CA LEU A 327 24.08 -16.55 -3.39
C LEU A 327 24.81 -15.76 -4.48
N ALA A 328 24.90 -16.31 -5.68
CA ALA A 328 25.58 -15.67 -6.82
C ALA A 328 24.93 -14.37 -7.30
N ASP A 329 23.63 -14.20 -7.01
CA ASP A 329 22.85 -13.01 -7.34
C ASP A 329 22.81 -11.96 -6.20
N HIS A 330 23.57 -12.18 -5.11
CA HIS A 330 23.70 -11.26 -3.99
C HIS A 330 25.08 -10.58 -3.98
N GLY A 331 25.09 -9.25 -4.16
CA GLY A 331 26.33 -8.47 -4.23
C GLY A 331 27.22 -8.96 -5.36
N THR A 332 28.46 -9.30 -5.02
CA THR A 332 29.45 -9.82 -5.97
C THR A 332 29.41 -11.38 -6.07
N GLY A 333 28.52 -12.06 -5.36
CA GLY A 333 28.54 -13.52 -5.23
C GLY A 333 29.71 -14.06 -4.38
N ALA A 334 30.42 -13.16 -3.70
CA ALA A 334 31.53 -13.45 -2.78
C ALA A 334 31.42 -12.58 -1.53
N ILE A 335 31.76 -13.14 -0.39
CA ILE A 335 31.78 -12.43 0.89
C ILE A 335 33.13 -12.60 1.60
N MET A 336 33.56 -11.57 2.30
CA MET A 336 34.58 -11.71 3.32
C MET A 336 33.94 -12.19 4.61
N CYS A 337 34.57 -13.09 5.30
CA CYS A 337 34.09 -13.65 6.55
C CYS A 337 34.89 -13.13 7.74
N VAL A 338 34.15 -12.59 8.72
CA VAL A 338 34.74 -12.05 9.96
C VAL A 338 34.17 -12.80 11.15
N PRO A 339 34.66 -13.97 11.45
CA PRO A 339 34.05 -14.89 12.39
C PRO A 339 33.90 -14.34 13.81
N ALA A 340 34.76 -13.43 14.24
CA ALA A 340 34.63 -12.81 15.54
C ALA A 340 33.40 -11.88 15.67
N HIS A 341 32.81 -11.40 14.51
CA HIS A 341 31.76 -10.37 14.50
C HIS A 341 30.53 -10.73 13.68
N ASP A 342 30.44 -11.94 13.13
CA ASP A 342 29.24 -12.49 12.47
C ASP A 342 29.00 -13.92 12.99
N ALA A 343 27.79 -14.18 13.49
CA ALA A 343 27.45 -15.47 14.10
C ALA A 343 27.52 -16.64 13.10
N ARG A 344 27.19 -16.37 11.82
CA ARG A 344 27.25 -17.40 10.75
C ARG A 344 28.70 -17.75 10.42
N ASP A 345 29.56 -16.74 10.31
CA ASP A 345 30.97 -16.89 10.03
C ASP A 345 31.67 -17.57 11.22
N PHE A 346 31.24 -17.24 12.45
CA PHE A 346 31.76 -17.89 13.68
C PHE A 346 31.43 -19.38 13.68
N ALA A 347 30.18 -19.74 13.42
CA ALA A 347 29.79 -21.16 13.38
C ALA A 347 30.51 -21.92 12.25
N PHE A 348 30.72 -21.30 11.10
CA PHE A 348 31.47 -21.85 9.97
C PHE A 348 32.95 -22.04 10.35
N ALA A 349 33.58 -21.02 10.92
CA ALA A 349 34.99 -21.09 11.37
C ALA A 349 35.21 -22.17 12.40
N LYS A 350 34.34 -22.31 13.40
CA LYS A 350 34.40 -23.37 14.40
C LYS A 350 34.28 -24.77 13.77
N LYS A 351 33.36 -24.92 12.80
CA LYS A 351 33.13 -26.22 12.14
C LYS A 351 34.33 -26.68 11.30
N PHE A 352 35.01 -25.76 10.63
CA PHE A 352 36.08 -26.05 9.70
C PHE A 352 37.49 -25.69 10.25
N ASP A 353 37.56 -25.40 11.54
CA ASP A 353 38.81 -25.07 12.27
C ASP A 353 39.59 -23.91 11.63
N LEU A 354 38.87 -22.83 11.30
CA LEU A 354 39.41 -21.63 10.66
C LEU A 354 39.78 -20.57 11.73
N PRO A 355 40.75 -19.67 11.44
CA PRO A 355 41.14 -18.63 12.37
C PRO A 355 39.97 -17.67 12.72
N ILE A 356 39.90 -17.30 14.01
CA ILE A 356 38.96 -16.30 14.53
C ILE A 356 39.80 -15.19 15.15
N VAL A 357 39.71 -13.97 14.56
CA VAL A 357 40.46 -12.80 15.01
C VAL A 357 39.46 -11.75 15.48
N GLN A 358 39.47 -11.46 16.77
CA GLN A 358 38.66 -10.41 17.37
C GLN A 358 39.25 -9.04 17.02
N VAL A 359 38.45 -8.15 16.37
CA VAL A 359 38.86 -6.79 15.99
C VAL A 359 38.01 -5.70 16.64
N ILE A 360 36.92 -6.07 17.29
CA ILE A 360 36.11 -5.17 18.11
C ILE A 360 35.85 -5.83 19.46
N SER A 361 36.06 -5.10 20.53
CA SER A 361 35.76 -5.54 21.89
C SER A 361 35.02 -4.47 22.69
N LYS A 362 34.37 -4.87 23.76
CA LYS A 362 33.58 -3.94 24.59
C LYS A 362 34.45 -2.91 25.31
N ASP A 363 35.62 -3.29 25.75
CA ASP A 363 36.49 -2.51 26.62
C ASP A 363 37.91 -2.30 26.07
N GLY A 364 38.18 -2.66 24.83
CA GLY A 364 39.49 -2.55 24.20
C GLY A 364 40.44 -3.67 24.51
N LYS A 365 39.97 -4.78 25.11
CA LYS A 365 40.78 -5.96 25.42
C LYS A 365 40.28 -7.16 24.60
N GLU A 366 41.24 -8.02 24.25
CA GLU A 366 40.95 -9.29 23.58
C GLU A 366 40.37 -10.30 24.57
N GLU A 367 39.34 -11.01 24.16
CA GLU A 367 38.69 -12.06 24.93
C GLU A 367 38.65 -13.38 24.15
N VAL A 368 38.60 -14.50 24.85
CA VAL A 368 38.32 -15.79 24.21
C VAL A 368 36.83 -15.88 23.91
N LEU A 369 36.49 -15.80 22.63
CA LEU A 369 35.08 -15.80 22.18
C LEU A 369 34.50 -17.23 22.20
N GLU A 370 33.44 -17.44 22.96
CA GLU A 370 32.60 -18.64 22.88
C GLU A 370 31.50 -18.46 21.78
N GLU A 371 31.13 -17.22 21.48
CA GLU A 371 30.21 -16.80 20.42
C GLU A 371 30.70 -15.50 19.77
N ALA A 372 30.16 -15.15 18.60
CA ALA A 372 30.56 -13.94 17.92
C ALA A 372 30.12 -12.68 18.70
N TYR A 373 31.01 -11.69 18.80
CA TYR A 373 30.67 -10.36 19.30
C TYR A 373 29.94 -9.55 18.21
N THR A 374 28.61 -9.55 18.24
CA THR A 374 27.76 -8.98 17.20
C THR A 374 27.24 -7.57 17.50
N GLU A 375 27.70 -6.93 18.57
CA GLU A 375 27.31 -5.58 18.94
C GLU A 375 27.64 -4.58 17.81
N ALA A 376 26.79 -3.55 17.69
CA ALA A 376 26.90 -2.58 16.61
C ALA A 376 28.16 -1.68 16.71
N SER A 377 28.72 -1.52 17.92
CA SER A 377 29.88 -0.71 18.20
C SER A 377 30.76 -1.32 19.30
N GLY A 378 31.98 -0.81 19.41
CA GLY A 378 32.96 -1.17 20.42
C GLY A 378 34.33 -0.65 20.06
N ILE A 379 35.33 -0.91 20.92
CA ILE A 379 36.69 -0.42 20.71
C ILE A 379 37.46 -1.37 19.80
N MET A 380 38.11 -0.80 18.78
CA MET A 380 38.95 -1.56 17.86
C MET A 380 40.18 -2.11 18.53
N ILE A 381 40.48 -3.39 18.28
CA ILE A 381 41.69 -4.12 18.71
C ILE A 381 42.20 -4.91 17.49
N ASN A 382 43.40 -5.36 17.51
CA ASN A 382 44.05 -6.19 16.45
C ASN A 382 43.88 -5.62 15.03
N SER A 383 43.71 -4.28 14.93
CA SER A 383 43.34 -3.55 13.73
C SER A 383 44.34 -2.46 13.33
N GLY A 384 45.63 -2.67 13.65
CA GLY A 384 46.71 -1.78 13.26
C GLY A 384 46.49 -0.33 13.75
N GLU A 385 46.48 0.61 12.84
CA GLU A 385 46.26 2.04 13.11
C GLU A 385 44.86 2.40 13.62
N TRP A 386 43.88 1.50 13.51
CA TRP A 386 42.54 1.67 14.00
C TRP A 386 42.36 1.26 15.47
N ASN A 387 43.40 0.66 16.11
CA ASN A 387 43.33 0.24 17.51
C ASN A 387 42.97 1.40 18.44
N GLY A 388 42.10 1.14 19.38
CA GLY A 388 41.66 2.10 20.42
C GLY A 388 40.57 3.08 19.94
N ARG A 389 40.14 3.01 18.67
CA ARG A 389 39.06 3.84 18.12
C ARG A 389 37.72 3.17 18.24
N GLU A 390 36.64 3.94 18.20
CA GLU A 390 35.27 3.44 18.21
C GLU A 390 34.88 2.93 16.80
N SER A 391 34.42 1.69 16.71
CA SER A 391 34.12 1.04 15.43
C SER A 391 32.97 1.71 14.65
N SER A 392 31.98 2.26 15.35
CA SER A 392 30.84 2.95 14.74
C SER A 392 31.28 4.21 13.98
N GLU A 393 32.28 4.94 14.48
CA GLU A 393 32.84 6.12 13.82
C GLU A 393 33.72 5.73 12.62
N LEU A 394 34.42 4.59 12.73
CA LEU A 394 35.32 4.09 11.69
C LEU A 394 34.61 3.56 10.46
N LYS A 395 33.37 3.13 10.55
CA LYS A 395 32.66 2.45 9.46
C LYS A 395 32.66 3.25 8.14
N VAL A 396 32.42 4.57 8.22
CA VAL A 396 32.42 5.45 7.02
C VAL A 396 33.86 5.75 6.58
N GLU A 397 34.75 5.99 7.54
CA GLU A 397 36.16 6.25 7.26
C GLU A 397 36.86 5.05 6.64
N ALA A 398 36.61 3.85 7.12
CA ALA A 398 37.16 2.62 6.57
C ALA A 398 36.76 2.41 5.11
N ALA A 399 35.51 2.74 4.73
CA ALA A 399 35.09 2.70 3.34
C ALA A 399 35.87 3.73 2.48
N ASN A 400 36.15 4.92 3.01
CA ASN A 400 36.97 5.92 2.32
C ASN A 400 38.44 5.49 2.20
N GLU A 401 38.99 4.83 3.23
CA GLU A 401 40.37 4.32 3.22
C GLU A 401 40.55 3.16 2.22
N VAL A 402 39.54 2.29 2.02
CA VAL A 402 39.53 1.27 0.98
C VAL A 402 39.75 1.90 -0.41
N GLU A 403 39.04 2.98 -0.70
CA GLU A 403 39.15 3.70 -1.98
C GLU A 403 40.48 4.45 -2.10
N LYS A 404 40.87 5.18 -1.07
CA LYS A 404 42.13 5.97 -1.05
C LYS A 404 43.36 5.10 -1.19
N ARG A 405 43.37 3.88 -0.62
CA ARG A 405 44.50 2.95 -0.75
C ARG A 405 44.46 2.13 -2.05
N GLY A 406 43.41 2.22 -2.84
CA GLY A 406 43.33 1.65 -4.20
C GLY A 406 43.05 0.15 -4.23
N PHE A 407 42.56 -0.46 -3.13
CA PHE A 407 42.17 -1.87 -3.12
C PHE A 407 40.65 -2.08 -3.09
N GLY A 408 39.87 -1.09 -3.52
CA GLY A 408 38.43 -1.17 -3.63
C GLY A 408 37.79 0.18 -3.86
N ARG A 409 36.50 0.28 -3.59
CA ARG A 409 35.75 1.53 -3.71
C ARG A 409 34.64 1.59 -2.68
N LYS A 410 34.37 2.82 -2.20
CA LYS A 410 33.15 3.06 -1.47
C LYS A 410 31.95 2.84 -2.38
N THR A 411 30.96 2.15 -1.92
CA THR A 411 29.79 1.84 -2.75
C THR A 411 28.51 1.77 -1.94
N VAL A 412 27.41 1.91 -2.64
CA VAL A 412 26.08 1.72 -2.10
C VAL A 412 25.47 0.49 -2.73
N SER A 413 24.91 -0.38 -1.94
CA SER A 413 24.20 -1.57 -2.41
C SER A 413 22.73 -1.51 -2.00
N PHE A 414 21.87 -2.16 -2.75
CA PHE A 414 20.45 -2.25 -2.49
C PHE A 414 20.00 -3.70 -2.39
N LYS A 415 19.00 -3.98 -1.55
CA LYS A 415 18.30 -5.26 -1.55
C LYS A 415 17.39 -5.38 -2.76
N LEU A 416 16.80 -4.25 -3.18
CA LEU A 416 15.96 -4.16 -4.38
C LEU A 416 16.68 -4.78 -5.58
N ARG A 417 15.93 -5.55 -6.37
CA ARG A 417 16.40 -6.15 -7.64
C ARG A 417 15.59 -5.57 -8.80
N ASP A 418 16.14 -5.68 -9.99
CA ASP A 418 15.43 -5.30 -11.20
C ASP A 418 14.12 -6.10 -11.32
N TRP A 419 13.10 -5.43 -11.80
CA TRP A 419 11.76 -5.97 -11.87
C TRP A 419 11.64 -7.00 -13.00
N VAL A 420 11.31 -8.26 -12.66
CA VAL A 420 10.99 -9.33 -13.61
C VAL A 420 9.66 -9.01 -14.28
N PHE A 421 9.73 -8.58 -15.55
CA PHE A 421 8.59 -7.92 -16.20
C PHE A 421 7.80 -8.81 -17.16
N SER A 422 8.36 -9.86 -17.74
CA SER A 422 7.63 -10.73 -18.67
C SER A 422 6.88 -11.86 -17.98
N ARG A 423 5.72 -12.24 -18.55
CA ARG A 423 4.87 -13.35 -18.11
C ARG A 423 4.61 -14.34 -19.24
N GLN A 424 4.66 -15.62 -18.93
CA GLN A 424 4.40 -16.73 -19.87
C GLN A 424 2.89 -17.04 -19.90
N ARG A 425 2.12 -15.98 -20.13
CA ARG A 425 0.66 -16.00 -20.11
C ARG A 425 0.10 -15.32 -21.35
N TYR A 426 -1.15 -15.64 -21.70
CA TYR A 426 -1.82 -15.05 -22.85
C TYR A 426 -2.44 -13.69 -22.52
N TRP A 427 -3.18 -13.61 -21.39
CA TRP A 427 -3.99 -12.46 -21.07
C TRP A 427 -3.19 -11.35 -20.40
N GLY A 428 -2.53 -10.55 -21.21
CA GLY A 428 -1.70 -9.42 -20.80
C GLY A 428 -1.31 -8.56 -22.01
N GLU A 429 -0.80 -7.37 -21.76
CA GLU A 429 -0.29 -6.50 -22.83
C GLU A 429 0.87 -7.17 -23.55
N PRO A 430 0.80 -7.34 -24.90
CA PRO A 430 1.94 -7.85 -25.65
C PRO A 430 3.17 -6.93 -25.53
N ILE A 431 4.32 -7.51 -25.30
CA ILE A 431 5.59 -6.76 -25.26
C ILE A 431 5.97 -6.37 -26.71
N PRO A 432 6.10 -5.06 -27.03
CA PRO A 432 6.25 -4.59 -28.40
C PRO A 432 7.71 -4.69 -28.90
N ILE A 433 8.25 -5.91 -28.89
CA ILE A 433 9.60 -6.22 -29.34
C ILE A 433 9.57 -7.29 -30.44
N VAL A 434 10.50 -7.15 -31.35
CA VAL A 434 10.77 -8.08 -32.46
C VAL A 434 12.19 -8.61 -32.31
N HIS A 435 12.35 -9.94 -32.30
CA HIS A 435 13.64 -10.63 -32.28
C HIS A 435 14.11 -10.88 -33.74
N CYS A 436 15.18 -10.21 -34.13
CA CYS A 436 15.79 -10.30 -35.45
C CYS A 436 17.20 -10.89 -35.33
N GLU A 437 17.49 -11.92 -36.10
CA GLU A 437 18.84 -12.55 -36.12
C GLU A 437 19.95 -11.57 -36.48
N LYS A 438 19.65 -10.56 -37.31
CA LYS A 438 20.64 -9.55 -37.73
C LYS A 438 20.73 -8.34 -36.80
N CYS A 439 19.61 -7.90 -36.23
CA CYS A 439 19.52 -6.65 -35.51
C CYS A 439 19.42 -6.84 -33.99
N GLY A 440 19.23 -8.07 -33.51
CA GLY A 440 18.91 -8.36 -32.13
C GLY A 440 17.46 -7.97 -31.78
N ASN A 441 17.25 -7.47 -30.58
CA ASN A 441 15.93 -6.99 -30.12
C ASN A 441 15.65 -5.61 -30.73
N VAL A 442 14.51 -5.47 -31.38
CA VAL A 442 14.09 -4.24 -32.06
C VAL A 442 12.68 -3.88 -31.57
N ALA A 443 12.48 -2.66 -31.13
CA ALA A 443 11.15 -2.18 -30.73
C ALA A 443 10.23 -2.05 -31.96
N VAL A 444 8.95 -2.38 -31.76
CA VAL A 444 7.91 -2.05 -32.75
C VAL A 444 7.84 -0.53 -32.87
N PRO A 445 7.76 0.03 -34.05
CA PRO A 445 7.63 1.48 -34.27
C PRO A 445 6.41 2.02 -33.51
N VAL A 446 6.56 3.19 -32.90
CA VAL A 446 5.51 3.80 -32.06
C VAL A 446 4.22 4.05 -32.85
N GLU A 447 4.37 4.31 -34.16
CA GLU A 447 3.27 4.55 -35.10
C GLU A 447 2.45 3.28 -35.38
N GLU A 448 3.03 2.10 -35.15
CA GLU A 448 2.37 0.81 -35.33
C GLU A 448 1.69 0.30 -34.04
N LEU A 449 1.83 1.03 -32.92
CA LEU A 449 1.17 0.68 -31.66
C LEU A 449 -0.34 1.04 -31.72
N PRO A 450 -1.22 0.23 -31.12
CA PRO A 450 -0.89 -0.93 -30.28
C PRO A 450 -0.59 -2.20 -31.07
N LEU A 451 0.43 -2.95 -30.65
CA LEU A 451 0.57 -4.36 -31.01
C LEU A 451 -0.57 -5.12 -30.31
N LYS A 452 -1.56 -5.52 -31.10
CA LYS A 452 -2.78 -6.14 -30.54
C LYS A 452 -2.55 -7.60 -30.15
N LEU A 453 -3.16 -7.99 -29.03
CA LEU A 453 -3.26 -9.39 -28.63
C LEU A 453 -4.12 -10.15 -29.66
N PRO A 454 -3.62 -11.28 -30.23
CA PRO A 454 -4.41 -12.04 -31.20
C PRO A 454 -5.54 -12.79 -30.51
N GLU A 455 -6.67 -12.95 -31.17
CA GLU A 455 -7.75 -13.84 -30.72
C GLU A 455 -7.33 -15.30 -30.85
N VAL A 456 -7.56 -16.08 -29.80
CA VAL A 456 -7.17 -17.51 -29.77
C VAL A 456 -8.27 -18.34 -29.12
N GLU A 457 -8.45 -19.57 -29.60
CA GLU A 457 -9.39 -20.53 -28.99
C GLU A 457 -8.77 -21.19 -27.73
N ASN A 458 -7.48 -21.52 -27.79
CA ASN A 458 -6.76 -22.13 -26.67
C ASN A 458 -5.67 -21.18 -26.17
N TYR A 459 -5.79 -20.84 -24.91
CA TYR A 459 -4.88 -19.93 -24.20
C TYR A 459 -4.32 -20.53 -22.89
N GLU A 460 -4.50 -21.85 -22.69
CA GLU A 460 -3.97 -22.50 -21.48
C GLU A 460 -2.44 -22.41 -21.43
N PRO A 461 -1.87 -22.05 -20.26
CA PRO A 461 -0.44 -21.95 -20.10
C PRO A 461 0.24 -23.31 -20.27
N THR A 462 1.29 -23.36 -21.06
CA THR A 462 1.99 -24.59 -21.44
C THR A 462 2.70 -25.29 -20.28
N GLY A 463 3.19 -24.52 -19.29
CA GLY A 463 4.02 -25.02 -18.19
C GLY A 463 5.47 -25.30 -18.57
N THR A 464 5.81 -25.23 -19.86
CA THR A 464 7.20 -25.44 -20.36
C THR A 464 8.10 -24.22 -20.11
N GLY A 465 7.53 -23.06 -19.92
CA GLY A 465 8.21 -21.75 -19.87
C GLY A 465 7.96 -20.92 -21.14
N GLU A 466 7.29 -21.50 -22.12
CA GLU A 466 6.84 -20.80 -23.32
C GLU A 466 5.43 -20.24 -23.12
N SER A 467 5.18 -19.06 -23.65
CA SER A 467 3.85 -18.46 -23.68
C SER A 467 2.92 -19.19 -24.64
N PRO A 468 1.61 -19.26 -24.40
CA PRO A 468 0.65 -19.75 -25.38
C PRO A 468 0.71 -19.03 -26.73
N LEU A 469 1.13 -17.77 -26.76
CA LEU A 469 1.33 -16.99 -27.98
C LEU A 469 2.39 -17.58 -28.93
N ALA A 470 3.38 -18.31 -28.39
CA ALA A 470 4.44 -18.90 -29.17
C ALA A 470 3.93 -19.93 -30.23
N GLY A 471 2.76 -20.53 -29.95
CA GLY A 471 2.11 -21.46 -30.88
C GLY A 471 1.37 -20.80 -32.05
N ILE A 472 1.19 -19.47 -32.03
CA ILE A 472 0.43 -18.73 -33.06
C ILE A 472 1.39 -18.22 -34.14
N THR A 473 1.80 -19.12 -35.01
CA THR A 473 2.85 -18.87 -36.00
C THR A 473 2.60 -17.64 -36.89
N ASP A 474 1.35 -17.41 -37.29
CA ASP A 474 0.99 -16.26 -38.15
C ASP A 474 1.12 -14.91 -37.41
N TRP A 475 0.92 -14.90 -36.08
CA TRP A 475 1.14 -13.71 -35.29
C TRP A 475 2.61 -13.53 -34.89
N VAL A 476 3.30 -14.63 -34.58
CA VAL A 476 4.72 -14.62 -34.17
C VAL A 476 5.64 -14.21 -35.31
N ASN A 477 5.47 -14.77 -36.50
CA ASN A 477 6.33 -14.46 -37.64
C ASN A 477 6.00 -13.07 -38.19
N CYS A 478 7.03 -12.27 -38.34
CA CYS A 478 6.90 -10.88 -38.81
C CYS A 478 8.16 -10.47 -39.59
N THR A 479 8.15 -9.24 -40.05
CA THR A 479 9.28 -8.58 -40.67
C THR A 479 9.94 -7.65 -39.68
N CYS A 480 11.27 -7.68 -39.59
CA CYS A 480 12.04 -6.76 -38.76
C CYS A 480 11.82 -5.31 -39.23
N PRO A 481 11.33 -4.40 -38.37
CA PRO A 481 11.08 -3.02 -38.76
C PRO A 481 12.36 -2.23 -39.11
N LYS A 482 13.54 -2.71 -38.66
CA LYS A 482 14.82 -2.05 -38.90
C LYS A 482 15.48 -2.46 -40.19
N CYS A 483 15.46 -3.77 -40.54
CA CYS A 483 16.22 -4.25 -41.68
C CYS A 483 15.40 -5.02 -42.73
N GLY A 484 14.11 -5.21 -42.53
CA GLY A 484 13.21 -5.92 -43.43
C GLY A 484 13.44 -7.44 -43.51
N SER A 485 14.32 -8.03 -42.72
CA SER A 485 14.53 -9.49 -42.69
C SER A 485 13.39 -10.19 -41.92
N PRO A 486 13.14 -11.50 -42.18
CA PRO A 486 12.28 -12.30 -41.35
C PRO A 486 12.67 -12.22 -39.88
N ALA A 487 11.68 -12.12 -39.01
CA ALA A 487 11.89 -11.94 -37.59
C ALA A 487 10.71 -12.52 -36.81
N LYS A 488 10.80 -12.54 -35.47
CA LYS A 488 9.75 -13.08 -34.60
C LYS A 488 9.34 -12.06 -33.56
N ARG A 489 8.04 -11.91 -33.32
CA ARG A 489 7.55 -11.09 -32.18
C ARG A 489 7.88 -11.77 -30.87
N GLU A 490 8.08 -10.95 -29.83
CA GLU A 490 8.10 -11.41 -28.46
C GLU A 490 6.75 -12.05 -28.11
N THR A 491 6.77 -13.20 -27.45
CA THR A 491 5.59 -13.99 -27.13
C THR A 491 5.16 -13.88 -25.67
N ASN A 492 6.02 -13.37 -24.80
CA ASN A 492 5.65 -13.05 -23.44
C ASN A 492 4.79 -11.79 -23.38
N THR A 493 3.96 -11.70 -22.34
CA THR A 493 3.13 -10.52 -22.07
C THR A 493 3.66 -9.76 -20.85
N MET A 494 3.25 -8.52 -20.69
CA MET A 494 3.54 -7.71 -19.51
C MET A 494 2.73 -8.21 -18.29
N PRO A 495 3.19 -7.96 -17.06
CA PRO A 495 2.41 -8.25 -15.87
C PRO A 495 1.22 -7.29 -15.76
N GLN A 496 0.18 -7.66 -15.02
CA GLN A 496 -0.95 -6.77 -14.72
C GLN A 496 -0.53 -5.42 -14.13
N TRP A 497 0.58 -5.39 -13.42
CA TRP A 497 1.15 -4.18 -12.82
C TRP A 497 1.61 -3.14 -13.85
N ALA A 498 1.78 -3.50 -15.11
CA ALA A 498 2.19 -2.57 -16.17
C ALA A 498 1.11 -1.50 -16.37
N GLY A 499 -0.12 -1.92 -16.66
CA GLY A 499 -1.25 -1.00 -16.84
C GLY A 499 -1.57 -0.20 -15.58
N SER A 500 -1.51 -0.85 -14.40
CA SER A 500 -1.80 -0.19 -13.13
C SER A 500 -0.71 0.79 -12.67
N SER A 501 0.50 0.75 -13.24
CA SER A 501 1.57 1.67 -12.86
C SER A 501 1.37 3.12 -13.33
N TRP A 502 0.43 3.39 -14.23
CA TRP A 502 0.25 4.71 -14.82
C TRP A 502 -1.21 5.12 -15.09
N TYR A 503 -2.20 4.27 -14.83
CA TYR A 503 -3.61 4.45 -15.17
C TYR A 503 -4.22 5.76 -14.65
N PHE A 504 -3.76 6.24 -13.49
CA PHE A 504 -4.20 7.49 -12.88
C PHE A 504 -3.89 8.72 -13.75
N LEU A 505 -2.90 8.64 -14.62
CA LEU A 505 -2.60 9.68 -15.62
C LEU A 505 -3.63 9.66 -16.75
N ARG A 506 -4.06 8.45 -17.15
CA ARG A 506 -4.97 8.29 -18.28
C ARG A 506 -6.37 8.77 -18.00
N TYR A 507 -6.84 8.68 -16.79
CA TYR A 507 -8.18 9.12 -16.42
C TYR A 507 -8.47 10.57 -16.81
N VAL A 508 -7.54 11.47 -16.60
CA VAL A 508 -7.76 12.91 -16.87
C VAL A 508 -7.67 13.25 -18.36
N ASP A 509 -7.24 12.29 -19.20
CA ASP A 509 -7.08 12.48 -20.65
C ASP A 509 -7.34 11.21 -21.46
N ASN A 510 -8.36 10.43 -21.08
CA ASN A 510 -8.64 9.10 -21.64
C ASN A 510 -9.07 9.12 -23.13
N HIS A 511 -9.45 10.27 -23.68
CA HIS A 511 -9.84 10.44 -25.09
C HIS A 511 -8.71 10.97 -25.98
N ASP A 512 -7.52 11.28 -25.44
CA ASP A 512 -6.40 11.74 -26.26
C ASP A 512 -5.72 10.54 -26.97
N ASP A 513 -5.79 10.50 -28.29
CA ASP A 513 -5.15 9.48 -29.11
C ASP A 513 -3.69 9.83 -29.49
N LYS A 514 -3.22 11.06 -29.20
CA LYS A 514 -1.91 11.58 -29.58
C LYS A 514 -0.86 11.47 -28.47
N ALA A 515 -1.31 11.51 -27.21
CA ALA A 515 -0.47 11.43 -26.05
C ALA A 515 -1.05 10.49 -24.99
N LEU A 516 -0.19 9.93 -24.15
CA LEU A 516 -0.58 9.20 -22.92
C LEU A 516 -1.44 10.09 -22.02
N VAL A 517 -1.01 11.31 -21.84
CA VAL A 517 -1.68 12.43 -21.20
C VAL A 517 -1.06 13.71 -21.76
N SER A 518 -1.87 14.71 -22.06
CA SER A 518 -1.34 16.02 -22.44
C SER A 518 -0.67 16.70 -21.26
N ARG A 519 0.44 17.38 -21.49
CA ARG A 519 1.19 18.07 -20.43
C ARG A 519 0.31 19.10 -19.71
N GLU A 520 -0.54 19.79 -20.42
CA GLU A 520 -1.49 20.76 -19.87
C GLU A 520 -2.42 20.12 -18.82
N LYS A 521 -3.05 18.98 -19.17
CA LYS A 521 -3.95 18.27 -18.25
C LYS A 521 -3.19 17.63 -17.10
N ALA A 522 -1.99 17.10 -17.37
CA ALA A 522 -1.14 16.54 -16.32
C ALA A 522 -0.78 17.62 -15.28
N ASP A 523 -0.32 18.79 -15.70
CA ASP A 523 0.04 19.88 -14.79
C ASP A 523 -1.17 20.49 -14.06
N LYS A 524 -2.37 20.43 -14.68
CA LYS A 524 -3.60 20.98 -14.09
C LYS A 524 -4.24 20.06 -13.05
N TYR A 525 -4.29 18.76 -13.31
CA TYR A 525 -5.11 17.83 -12.55
C TYR A 525 -4.31 16.87 -11.65
N LEU A 526 -3.02 16.71 -11.87
CA LEU A 526 -2.15 15.80 -11.15
C LEU A 526 -1.08 16.55 -10.33
N PRO A 527 -0.43 15.90 -9.38
CA PRO A 527 -0.61 14.52 -8.92
C PRO A 527 -1.96 14.27 -8.23
N VAL A 528 -2.24 12.99 -7.92
CA VAL A 528 -3.43 12.58 -7.13
C VAL A 528 -3.32 13.12 -5.72
N ASP A 529 -4.36 13.83 -5.23
CA ASP A 529 -4.34 14.44 -3.90
C ASP A 529 -4.58 13.42 -2.78
N MET A 530 -5.51 12.47 -2.98
CA MET A 530 -5.80 11.40 -2.04
C MET A 530 -5.92 10.07 -2.77
N TYR A 531 -5.15 9.08 -2.34
CA TYR A 531 -5.20 7.73 -2.86
C TYR A 531 -5.64 6.75 -1.78
N ILE A 532 -6.68 5.96 -2.04
CA ILE A 532 -7.27 5.02 -1.09
C ILE A 532 -7.14 3.61 -1.63
N GLY A 533 -6.55 2.71 -0.83
CA GLY A 533 -6.34 1.33 -1.26
C GLY A 533 -5.62 0.46 -0.23
N GLY A 534 -5.53 -0.85 -0.51
CA GLY A 534 -4.99 -1.85 0.40
C GLY A 534 -3.49 -1.71 0.66
N VAL A 535 -3.08 -2.00 1.89
CA VAL A 535 -1.66 -1.96 2.31
C VAL A 535 -0.81 -3.03 1.64
N GLU A 536 -1.40 -4.10 1.12
CA GLU A 536 -0.72 -5.18 0.39
C GLU A 536 0.01 -4.69 -0.86
N HIS A 537 -0.40 -3.54 -1.39
CA HIS A 537 0.23 -2.92 -2.56
C HIS A 537 1.48 -2.09 -2.24
N ALA A 538 1.92 -2.02 -0.97
CA ALA A 538 3.02 -1.17 -0.53
C ALA A 538 4.31 -1.36 -1.34
N VAL A 539 4.74 -2.61 -1.56
CA VAL A 539 5.95 -2.95 -2.31
C VAL A 539 5.68 -3.49 -3.73
N LEU A 540 4.42 -3.50 -4.15
CA LEU A 540 3.93 -3.88 -5.47
C LEU A 540 3.54 -2.63 -6.26
N HIS A 541 2.23 -2.45 -6.49
CA HIS A 541 1.66 -1.37 -7.28
C HIS A 541 2.19 0.03 -6.88
N LEU A 542 2.25 0.35 -5.58
CA LEU A 542 2.71 1.68 -5.12
C LEU A 542 4.18 1.93 -5.46
N LEU A 543 5.03 0.93 -5.34
CA LEU A 543 6.45 1.05 -5.71
C LEU A 543 6.62 1.21 -7.23
N TYR A 544 5.91 0.40 -8.01
CA TYR A 544 5.98 0.45 -9.47
C TYR A 544 5.41 1.75 -10.05
N SER A 545 4.30 2.27 -9.50
CA SER A 545 3.71 3.55 -9.90
C SER A 545 4.68 4.71 -9.65
N ARG A 546 5.40 4.70 -8.53
CA ARG A 546 6.44 5.69 -8.23
C ARG A 546 7.60 5.61 -9.22
N PHE A 547 8.08 4.40 -9.52
CA PHE A 547 9.12 4.17 -10.50
C PHE A 547 8.73 4.70 -11.90
N TRP A 548 7.55 4.33 -12.39
CA TRP A 548 7.07 4.75 -13.70
C TRP A 548 6.81 6.26 -13.76
N THR A 549 6.30 6.86 -12.69
CA THR A 549 6.13 8.32 -12.62
C THR A 549 7.46 9.06 -12.69
N LYS A 550 8.49 8.59 -11.96
CA LYS A 550 9.84 9.18 -12.04
C LYS A 550 10.44 9.06 -13.43
N PHE A 551 10.23 7.93 -14.09
CA PHE A 551 10.65 7.74 -15.47
C PHE A 551 9.93 8.71 -16.42
N LEU A 552 8.60 8.84 -16.30
CA LEU A 552 7.81 9.76 -17.13
C LEU A 552 8.17 11.22 -16.86
N TYR A 553 8.54 11.56 -15.61
CA TYR A 553 9.09 12.87 -15.27
C TYR A 553 10.43 13.10 -15.99
N ASP A 554 11.34 12.14 -15.96
CA ASP A 554 12.68 12.27 -16.59
C ASP A 554 12.63 12.45 -18.10
N ILE A 555 11.61 11.87 -18.75
CA ILE A 555 11.40 12.07 -20.21
C ILE A 555 10.44 13.22 -20.53
N GLY A 556 10.02 14.01 -19.53
CA GLY A 556 9.26 15.26 -19.71
C GLY A 556 7.75 15.09 -19.96
N VAL A 557 7.18 13.90 -19.74
CA VAL A 557 5.73 13.65 -19.92
C VAL A 557 4.91 14.31 -18.83
N VAL A 558 5.38 14.24 -17.58
CA VAL A 558 4.73 14.86 -16.40
C VAL A 558 5.66 15.84 -15.69
N GLY A 559 5.10 16.76 -14.90
CA GLY A 559 5.84 17.79 -14.17
C GLY A 559 6.14 17.45 -12.70
N PHE A 560 5.76 16.28 -12.24
CA PHE A 560 5.88 15.84 -10.84
C PHE A 560 6.62 14.50 -10.76
N LYS A 561 7.27 14.25 -9.61
CA LYS A 561 8.11 13.07 -9.37
C LYS A 561 7.37 11.93 -8.64
N GLU A 562 6.27 12.25 -7.97
CA GLU A 562 5.49 11.30 -7.17
C GLU A 562 4.02 11.30 -7.61
N PRO A 563 3.41 10.11 -7.76
CA PRO A 563 2.06 10.00 -8.30
C PRO A 563 0.96 10.41 -7.32
N PHE A 564 1.16 10.16 -6.02
CA PHE A 564 0.14 10.27 -4.98
C PHE A 564 0.67 11.10 -3.81
N VAL A 565 0.02 12.25 -3.51
CA VAL A 565 0.42 13.14 -2.41
C VAL A 565 0.13 12.49 -1.07
N LYS A 566 -1.13 12.08 -0.86
CA LYS A 566 -1.58 11.42 0.37
C LYS A 566 -2.09 10.02 0.06
N LEU A 567 -1.70 9.08 0.91
CA LEU A 567 -2.15 7.69 0.87
C LEU A 567 -2.95 7.37 2.13
N PHE A 568 -4.09 6.72 1.95
CA PHE A 568 -4.84 6.11 3.03
C PHE A 568 -5.03 4.62 2.78
N ASN A 569 -4.65 3.80 3.75
CA ASN A 569 -4.88 2.35 3.68
C ASN A 569 -6.07 1.98 4.55
N GLN A 570 -7.15 1.52 3.93
CA GLN A 570 -8.27 0.94 4.66
C GLN A 570 -7.94 -0.46 5.15
N GLY A 571 -8.50 -0.80 6.31
CA GLY A 571 -8.49 -2.17 6.81
C GLY A 571 -9.48 -3.06 6.06
N MET A 572 -9.31 -4.36 6.15
CA MET A 572 -10.18 -5.36 5.51
C MET A 572 -11.47 -5.56 6.32
N ILE A 573 -12.57 -5.82 5.62
CA ILE A 573 -13.76 -6.43 6.23
C ILE A 573 -13.59 -7.94 6.18
N LEU A 574 -13.54 -8.53 7.35
CA LEU A 574 -13.43 -9.96 7.56
C LEU A 574 -14.82 -10.58 7.72
N GLY A 575 -14.97 -11.83 7.31
CA GLY A 575 -16.16 -12.62 7.63
C GLY A 575 -16.17 -13.07 9.08
N GLN A 576 -17.13 -13.89 9.45
CA GLN A 576 -17.24 -14.47 10.80
C GLN A 576 -15.94 -15.16 11.23
N ASN A 577 -15.58 -15.03 12.50
CA ASN A 577 -14.36 -15.57 13.11
C ASN A 577 -13.04 -14.96 12.57
N GLY A 578 -13.08 -13.72 12.09
CA GLY A 578 -11.88 -13.02 11.61
C GLY A 578 -11.28 -13.60 10.33
N ILE A 579 -12.03 -14.38 9.56
CA ILE A 579 -11.55 -15.02 8.33
C ILE A 579 -11.80 -14.08 7.14
N LYS A 580 -10.80 -13.89 6.28
CA LYS A 580 -10.94 -13.11 5.05
C LYS A 580 -12.10 -13.65 4.20
N MET A 581 -12.98 -12.74 3.76
CA MET A 581 -14.07 -13.11 2.86
C MET A 581 -13.51 -13.61 1.52
N SER A 582 -13.97 -14.79 1.09
CA SER A 582 -13.67 -15.30 -0.25
C SER A 582 -14.81 -16.17 -0.78
N LYS A 583 -15.02 -16.11 -2.09
CA LYS A 583 -16.06 -16.92 -2.76
C LYS A 583 -15.80 -18.43 -2.65
N SER A 584 -14.54 -18.83 -2.58
CA SER A 584 -14.16 -20.24 -2.41
C SER A 584 -14.52 -20.81 -1.04
N MET A 585 -14.60 -19.95 -0.01
CA MET A 585 -15.00 -20.33 1.34
C MET A 585 -16.52 -20.16 1.59
N GLY A 586 -17.25 -19.54 0.66
CA GLY A 586 -18.69 -19.34 0.79
C GLY A 586 -19.10 -18.36 1.90
N ASN A 587 -18.16 -17.53 2.40
CA ASN A 587 -18.37 -16.60 3.52
C ASN A 587 -18.50 -15.13 3.07
N VAL A 588 -18.81 -14.88 1.80
CA VAL A 588 -19.01 -13.53 1.27
C VAL A 588 -20.42 -13.04 1.55
N VAL A 589 -20.53 -11.75 1.90
CA VAL A 589 -21.82 -11.06 2.06
C VAL A 589 -22.07 -10.20 0.82
N SER A 590 -23.25 -10.41 0.20
CA SER A 590 -23.64 -9.68 -1.01
C SER A 590 -24.16 -8.29 -0.66
N PRO A 591 -23.61 -7.22 -1.26
CA PRO A 591 -24.17 -5.89 -1.09
C PRO A 591 -25.57 -5.74 -1.72
N ASP A 592 -25.88 -6.50 -2.77
CA ASP A 592 -27.18 -6.44 -3.46
C ASP A 592 -28.36 -6.76 -2.52
N ASP A 593 -28.20 -7.76 -1.64
CA ASP A 593 -29.23 -8.13 -0.67
C ASP A 593 -29.42 -7.07 0.41
N LEU A 594 -28.32 -6.50 0.89
CA LEU A 594 -28.38 -5.46 1.94
C LEU A 594 -28.97 -4.14 1.41
N VAL A 595 -28.63 -3.76 0.18
CA VAL A 595 -29.25 -2.57 -0.47
C VAL A 595 -30.74 -2.79 -0.68
N ARG A 596 -31.17 -3.97 -1.09
CA ARG A 596 -32.60 -4.28 -1.24
C ARG A 596 -33.34 -4.15 0.11
N ASP A 597 -32.78 -4.67 1.19
CA ASP A 597 -33.45 -4.81 2.46
C ASP A 597 -33.36 -3.56 3.35
N TYR A 598 -32.24 -2.82 3.29
CA TYR A 598 -31.95 -1.66 4.15
C TYR A 598 -31.76 -0.34 3.40
N GLY A 599 -31.51 -0.39 2.10
CA GLY A 599 -31.12 0.75 1.27
C GLY A 599 -29.61 0.99 1.20
N CYS A 600 -29.22 1.74 0.18
CA CYS A 600 -27.84 2.11 -0.07
C CYS A 600 -27.25 2.95 1.09
N ASP A 601 -27.99 3.96 1.56
CA ASP A 601 -27.54 4.86 2.62
C ASP A 601 -27.23 4.12 3.94
N ALA A 602 -28.05 3.13 4.30
CA ALA A 602 -27.79 2.33 5.51
C ALA A 602 -26.52 1.47 5.35
N LEU A 603 -26.31 0.86 4.18
CA LEU A 603 -25.11 0.07 3.94
C LEU A 603 -23.85 0.94 3.91
N ARG A 604 -23.87 2.08 3.22
CA ARG A 604 -22.77 3.06 3.21
C ARG A 604 -22.38 3.49 4.62
N LEU A 605 -23.39 3.87 5.41
CA LEU A 605 -23.17 4.33 6.77
C LEU A 605 -22.62 3.21 7.67
N TYR A 606 -23.06 1.97 7.47
CA TYR A 606 -22.56 0.83 8.22
C TYR A 606 -21.11 0.47 7.86
N GLU A 607 -20.73 0.50 6.58
CA GLU A 607 -19.35 0.31 6.13
C GLU A 607 -18.37 1.31 6.79
N LEU A 608 -18.83 2.55 7.02
CA LEU A 608 -18.05 3.59 7.68
C LEU A 608 -18.06 3.47 9.21
N PHE A 609 -19.06 2.79 9.77
CA PHE A 609 -19.27 2.66 11.22
C PHE A 609 -18.61 1.41 11.83
N VAL A 610 -18.43 0.34 11.07
CA VAL A 610 -18.05 -1.01 11.58
C VAL A 610 -16.75 -1.04 12.38
N GLY A 611 -15.87 -0.05 12.20
CA GLY A 611 -14.62 0.11 12.95
C GLY A 611 -13.77 1.25 12.43
N PRO A 612 -12.65 1.56 13.08
CA PRO A 612 -11.68 2.52 12.55
C PRO A 612 -11.32 2.18 11.10
N PRO A 613 -11.33 3.17 10.19
CA PRO A 613 -11.21 2.88 8.77
C PRO A 613 -9.87 2.23 8.37
N GLU A 614 -8.81 2.46 9.14
CA GLU A 614 -7.46 1.88 8.92
C GLU A 614 -7.28 0.48 9.52
N LEU A 615 -8.21 -0.01 10.34
CA LEU A 615 -8.12 -1.31 11.00
C LEU A 615 -9.06 -2.34 10.35
N ASP A 616 -8.65 -3.60 10.39
CA ASP A 616 -9.52 -4.70 10.02
C ASP A 616 -10.72 -4.77 10.98
N ALA A 617 -11.89 -5.11 10.43
CA ALA A 617 -13.11 -5.25 11.21
C ALA A 617 -13.89 -6.49 10.78
N GLU A 618 -14.51 -7.16 11.75
CA GLU A 618 -15.36 -8.30 11.50
C GLU A 618 -16.79 -7.84 11.14
N TRP A 619 -17.34 -8.40 10.08
CA TRP A 619 -18.71 -8.10 9.65
C TRP A 619 -19.74 -8.75 10.59
N ASP A 620 -20.68 -7.96 11.12
CA ASP A 620 -21.85 -8.43 11.86
C ASP A 620 -23.14 -7.97 11.17
N ASP A 621 -23.91 -8.91 10.63
CA ASP A 621 -25.17 -8.63 9.92
C ASP A 621 -26.19 -7.83 10.77
N ARG A 622 -26.10 -7.90 12.10
CA ARG A 622 -26.99 -7.16 13.01
C ARG A 622 -26.61 -5.69 13.19
N GLY A 623 -25.39 -5.33 12.85
CA GLY A 623 -24.90 -3.97 13.05
C GLY A 623 -25.62 -2.94 12.18
N ILE A 624 -26.03 -3.34 10.97
CA ILE A 624 -26.74 -2.48 10.03
C ILE A 624 -28.12 -2.05 10.55
N ASP A 625 -28.79 -2.88 11.39
CA ASP A 625 -30.07 -2.53 12.01
C ASP A 625 -30.00 -1.26 12.87
N GLY A 626 -28.88 -1.08 13.57
CA GLY A 626 -28.66 0.11 14.41
C GLY A 626 -28.62 1.40 13.58
N VAL A 627 -27.89 1.34 12.47
CA VAL A 627 -27.75 2.44 11.52
C VAL A 627 -29.06 2.73 10.81
N TYR A 628 -29.76 1.70 10.35
CA TYR A 628 -31.06 1.85 9.68
C TYR A 628 -32.10 2.48 10.61
N ARG A 629 -32.14 2.09 11.89
CA ARG A 629 -33.00 2.73 12.90
C ARG A 629 -32.65 4.19 13.14
N PHE A 630 -31.36 4.54 13.13
CA PHE A 630 -30.93 5.93 13.25
C PHE A 630 -31.47 6.76 12.08
N LEU A 631 -31.30 6.30 10.83
CA LEU A 631 -31.80 7.02 9.66
C LEU A 631 -33.31 7.22 9.69
N ASN A 632 -34.06 6.19 10.08
CA ASN A 632 -35.52 6.30 10.24
C ASN A 632 -35.92 7.32 11.33
N ARG A 633 -35.20 7.37 12.44
CA ARG A 633 -35.48 8.32 13.53
C ARG A 633 -35.17 9.76 13.12
N PHE A 634 -34.09 9.97 12.39
CA PHE A 634 -33.76 11.28 11.85
C PHE A 634 -34.79 11.75 10.81
N TYR A 635 -35.15 10.92 9.85
CA TYR A 635 -36.20 11.21 8.89
C TYR A 635 -37.52 11.62 9.56
N ASN A 636 -37.97 10.83 10.55
CA ASN A 636 -39.20 11.11 11.30
C ASN A 636 -39.09 12.44 12.05
N LEU A 637 -37.94 12.76 12.66
CA LEU A 637 -37.73 14.04 13.35
C LEU A 637 -37.90 15.22 12.40
N VAL A 638 -37.35 15.12 11.18
CA VAL A 638 -37.49 16.17 10.15
C VAL A 638 -38.96 16.27 9.71
N GLU A 639 -39.62 15.14 9.39
CA GLU A 639 -41.02 15.10 8.99
C GLU A 639 -41.95 15.73 10.05
N GLU A 640 -41.73 15.46 11.34
CA GLU A 640 -42.52 15.98 12.44
C GLU A 640 -42.24 17.46 12.70
N SER A 641 -41.09 18.00 12.32
CA SER A 641 -40.69 19.40 12.61
C SER A 641 -40.95 20.37 11.44
N LYS A 642 -40.99 19.90 10.18
CA LYS A 642 -40.93 20.71 8.96
C LYS A 642 -42.00 21.80 8.82
N ASP A 643 -43.18 21.62 9.39
CA ASP A 643 -44.32 22.53 9.30
C ASP A 643 -44.66 23.28 10.59
N LYS A 644 -43.86 23.11 11.66
CA LYS A 644 -44.16 23.65 12.99
C LYS A 644 -43.62 25.04 13.27
N ASN A 645 -42.82 25.63 12.38
CA ASN A 645 -42.19 26.94 12.56
C ASN A 645 -41.53 27.15 13.92
N ILE A 646 -40.73 26.17 14.34
CA ILE A 646 -40.03 26.22 15.63
C ILE A 646 -38.96 27.31 15.57
N SER A 647 -39.02 28.23 16.54
CA SER A 647 -37.94 29.22 16.71
C SER A 647 -36.72 28.55 17.39
N PRO A 648 -35.48 28.81 16.92
CA PRO A 648 -34.31 28.20 17.54
C PRO A 648 -34.15 28.67 19.00
N THR A 649 -34.10 27.72 19.93
CA THR A 649 -33.75 28.01 21.32
C THR A 649 -32.22 28.10 21.46
N LYS A 650 -31.75 28.73 22.54
CA LYS A 650 -30.32 28.80 22.83
C LYS A 650 -29.67 27.40 22.87
N GLU A 651 -30.37 26.43 23.40
CA GLU A 651 -29.92 25.06 23.47
C GLU A 651 -29.85 24.38 22.08
N MET A 652 -30.85 24.63 21.21
CA MET A 652 -30.79 24.13 19.82
C MET A 652 -29.58 24.71 19.06
N ILE A 653 -29.34 26.03 19.22
CA ILE A 653 -28.18 26.70 18.61
C ILE A 653 -26.89 26.08 19.13
N ARG A 654 -26.76 25.86 20.41
CA ARG A 654 -25.61 25.25 21.05
C ARG A 654 -25.35 23.83 20.50
N VAL A 655 -26.38 23.00 20.47
CA VAL A 655 -26.28 21.63 19.94
C VAL A 655 -25.88 21.64 18.47
N ARG A 656 -26.41 22.55 17.64
CA ARG A 656 -26.04 22.70 16.24
C ARG A 656 -24.56 23.05 16.07
N HIS A 657 -24.04 24.05 16.80
CA HIS A 657 -22.63 24.45 16.64
C HIS A 657 -21.66 23.38 17.17
N ASN A 658 -21.99 22.69 18.27
CA ASN A 658 -21.22 21.55 18.75
C ASN A 658 -21.23 20.39 17.73
N LEU A 659 -22.38 20.08 17.13
CA LEU A 659 -22.49 19.07 16.06
C LEU A 659 -21.55 19.41 14.89
N ILE A 660 -21.59 20.66 14.39
CA ILE A 660 -20.77 21.08 13.26
C ILE A 660 -19.28 20.93 13.61
N HIS A 661 -18.88 21.48 14.75
CA HIS A 661 -17.50 21.41 15.24
C HIS A 661 -17.01 19.96 15.38
N ASP A 662 -17.75 19.12 16.08
CA ASP A 662 -17.32 17.76 16.39
C ASP A 662 -17.27 16.87 15.15
N ILE A 663 -18.26 16.99 14.25
CA ILE A 663 -18.28 16.25 12.99
C ILE A 663 -17.13 16.68 12.10
N GLN A 664 -16.87 17.99 11.97
CA GLN A 664 -15.75 18.49 11.17
C GLN A 664 -14.42 17.99 11.72
N LEU A 665 -14.18 18.11 13.03
CA LEU A 665 -12.94 17.65 13.68
C LEU A 665 -12.68 16.15 13.43
N ARG A 666 -13.71 15.32 13.62
CA ARG A 666 -13.63 13.87 13.42
C ARG A 666 -13.40 13.54 11.94
N PHE A 667 -14.04 14.29 11.03
CA PHE A 667 -13.91 14.08 9.59
C PHE A 667 -12.51 14.47 9.08
N ASP A 668 -12.03 15.66 9.46
CA ASP A 668 -10.69 16.15 9.10
C ASP A 668 -9.58 15.24 9.66
N SER A 669 -9.83 14.57 10.79
CA SER A 669 -8.96 13.55 11.37
C SER A 669 -9.16 12.16 10.78
N PHE A 670 -10.02 12.02 9.78
CA PHE A 670 -10.36 10.75 9.11
C PHE A 670 -10.94 9.65 10.03
N ASN A 671 -11.50 10.04 11.18
CA ASN A 671 -12.13 9.15 12.16
C ASN A 671 -13.60 8.85 11.81
N LEU A 672 -13.84 8.27 10.64
CA LEU A 672 -15.17 8.14 10.02
C LEU A 672 -16.18 7.36 10.88
N ASN A 673 -15.73 6.33 11.58
CA ASN A 673 -16.58 5.55 12.47
C ASN A 673 -17.09 6.40 13.65
N THR A 674 -16.29 7.32 14.18
CA THR A 674 -16.70 8.22 15.24
C THR A 674 -17.59 9.37 14.74
N VAL A 675 -17.48 9.73 13.45
CA VAL A 675 -18.45 10.63 12.81
C VAL A 675 -19.85 10.01 12.86
N VAL A 676 -19.98 8.72 12.48
CA VAL A 676 -21.27 8.03 12.48
C VAL A 676 -21.87 7.92 13.90
N SER A 677 -21.06 7.57 14.90
CA SER A 677 -21.54 7.59 16.31
C SER A 677 -21.95 9.00 16.74
N GLY A 678 -21.21 10.01 16.31
CA GLY A 678 -21.56 11.41 16.57
C GLY A 678 -22.94 11.78 16.01
N PHE A 679 -23.26 11.40 14.79
CA PHE A 679 -24.59 11.60 14.24
C PHE A 679 -25.67 10.94 15.09
N MET A 680 -25.46 9.72 15.58
CA MET A 680 -26.41 9.03 16.44
C MET A 680 -26.60 9.74 17.79
N GLU A 681 -25.52 10.23 18.40
CA GLU A 681 -25.52 10.97 19.67
C GLU A 681 -26.28 12.29 19.54
N TYR A 682 -25.94 13.08 18.49
CA TYR A 682 -26.59 14.38 18.25
C TYR A 682 -28.05 14.22 17.83
N ASN A 683 -28.40 13.17 17.07
CA ASN A 683 -29.81 12.87 16.77
C ASN A 683 -30.61 12.55 18.05
N ASN A 684 -30.02 11.84 19.00
CA ASN A 684 -30.69 11.61 20.31
C ASN A 684 -30.91 12.93 21.06
N SER A 685 -29.91 13.81 21.09
CA SER A 685 -30.05 15.15 21.71
C SER A 685 -31.14 15.99 21.03
N LEU A 686 -31.22 15.96 19.71
CA LEU A 686 -32.28 16.65 18.96
C LEU A 686 -33.66 16.06 19.18
N LEU A 687 -33.79 14.74 19.35
CA LEU A 687 -35.05 14.07 19.68
C LEU A 687 -35.53 14.45 21.08
N ASP A 688 -34.62 14.60 22.03
CA ASP A 688 -35.00 15.04 23.38
C ASP A 688 -35.41 16.52 23.41
N LEU A 689 -34.72 17.37 22.63
CA LEU A 689 -35.14 18.76 22.41
C LEU A 689 -36.51 18.85 21.73
N ALA A 690 -36.76 18.03 20.71
CA ALA A 690 -38.02 17.98 20.01
C ALA A 690 -39.19 17.60 20.92
N LYS A 691 -39.00 16.69 21.88
CA LYS A 691 -40.03 16.36 22.91
C LYS A 691 -40.32 17.53 23.83
N LYS A 692 -39.30 18.30 24.20
CA LYS A 692 -39.41 19.42 25.09
C LYS A 692 -40.03 20.67 24.44
N GLU A 693 -39.55 20.97 23.22
CA GLU A 693 -39.88 22.22 22.50
C GLU A 693 -40.95 22.03 21.40
N GLY A 694 -41.44 20.80 21.21
CA GLY A 694 -42.46 20.46 20.23
C GLY A 694 -41.90 20.20 18.81
N GLY A 695 -40.63 20.33 18.59
CA GLY A 695 -39.91 20.11 17.32
C GLY A 695 -38.51 20.68 17.35
N VAL A 696 -37.81 20.66 16.24
CA VAL A 696 -36.47 21.25 16.03
C VAL A 696 -36.55 22.31 14.92
N ASP A 697 -35.79 23.40 15.08
CA ASP A 697 -35.72 24.45 14.08
C ASP A 697 -35.12 23.96 12.75
N LEU A 698 -35.59 24.56 11.65
CA LEU A 698 -35.22 24.10 10.30
C LEU A 698 -33.73 24.29 9.95
N GLU A 699 -33.09 25.31 10.54
CA GLU A 699 -31.68 25.56 10.29
C GLU A 699 -30.78 24.47 10.91
N THR A 700 -31.11 24.02 12.11
CA THR A 700 -30.43 22.88 12.75
C THR A 700 -30.60 21.60 11.94
N LEU A 701 -31.82 21.34 11.42
CA LEU A 701 -32.10 20.17 10.58
C LEU A 701 -31.38 20.23 9.23
N ARG A 702 -31.31 21.42 8.60
CA ARG A 702 -30.51 21.61 7.37
C ARG A 702 -29.03 21.38 7.60
N SER A 703 -28.48 21.95 8.68
CA SER A 703 -27.07 21.76 9.04
C SER A 703 -26.74 20.28 9.26
N PHE A 704 -27.60 19.56 9.98
CA PHE A 704 -27.44 18.11 10.15
C PHE A 704 -27.47 17.37 8.82
N SER A 705 -28.40 17.72 7.93
CA SER A 705 -28.51 17.09 6.61
C SER A 705 -27.26 17.32 5.77
N VAL A 706 -26.70 18.53 5.77
CA VAL A 706 -25.46 18.84 5.04
C VAL A 706 -24.29 18.01 5.57
N LEU A 707 -24.14 17.91 6.88
CA LEU A 707 -23.08 17.10 7.50
C LEU A 707 -23.24 15.60 7.22
N LEU A 708 -24.47 15.10 7.15
CA LEU A 708 -24.80 13.70 6.86
C LEU A 708 -24.62 13.33 5.37
N ALA A 709 -24.71 14.30 4.45
CA ALA A 709 -24.74 14.07 3.02
C ALA A 709 -23.56 13.25 2.45
N PRO A 710 -22.31 13.39 2.91
CA PRO A 710 -21.22 12.54 2.48
C PRO A 710 -21.42 11.05 2.82
N PHE A 711 -22.12 10.75 3.89
CA PHE A 711 -22.31 9.40 4.44
C PHE A 711 -23.57 8.72 3.90
N ALA A 712 -24.69 9.42 3.93
CA ALA A 712 -26.02 8.94 3.56
C ALA A 712 -26.69 9.95 2.63
N PRO A 713 -26.26 10.00 1.34
CA PRO A 713 -26.58 11.11 0.43
C PRO A 713 -28.07 11.26 0.15
N HIS A 714 -28.81 10.16 -0.04
CA HIS A 714 -30.19 10.22 -0.46
C HIS A 714 -31.11 10.73 0.64
N ILE A 715 -30.99 10.20 1.85
CA ILE A 715 -31.78 10.68 2.97
C ILE A 715 -31.39 12.10 3.39
N ALA A 716 -30.12 12.45 3.26
CA ALA A 716 -29.64 13.80 3.54
C ALA A 716 -30.24 14.83 2.59
N GLU A 717 -30.26 14.54 1.28
CA GLU A 717 -30.91 15.39 0.27
C GLU A 717 -32.42 15.53 0.55
N GLU A 718 -33.09 14.40 0.83
CA GLU A 718 -34.52 14.40 1.18
C GLU A 718 -34.82 15.25 2.42
N CYS A 719 -34.09 15.04 3.51
CA CYS A 719 -34.25 15.78 4.76
C CYS A 719 -33.92 17.28 4.60
N TYR A 720 -32.91 17.61 3.80
CA TYR A 720 -32.57 18.99 3.50
C TYR A 720 -33.72 19.73 2.80
N HIS A 721 -34.37 19.10 1.82
CA HIS A 721 -35.53 19.66 1.14
C HIS A 721 -36.77 19.70 2.02
N LEU A 722 -37.03 18.68 2.84
CA LEU A 722 -38.10 18.70 3.84
C LEU A 722 -37.90 19.83 4.85
N ALA A 723 -36.67 20.15 5.21
CA ALA A 723 -36.31 21.29 6.03
C ALA A 723 -36.27 22.63 5.26
N LYS A 724 -36.87 22.68 4.05
CA LYS A 724 -36.98 23.87 3.19
C LYS A 724 -35.61 24.44 2.80
N GLY A 725 -34.63 23.57 2.56
CA GLY A 725 -33.34 23.92 1.95
C GLY A 725 -33.52 24.25 0.46
N GLU A 726 -32.77 25.21 -0.04
CA GLU A 726 -32.77 25.61 -1.45
C GLU A 726 -31.62 24.96 -2.23
N GLY A 727 -31.88 24.48 -3.46
CA GLY A 727 -30.88 23.77 -4.23
C GLY A 727 -30.55 22.40 -3.70
N SER A 728 -29.43 21.81 -4.13
CA SER A 728 -28.94 20.53 -3.61
C SER A 728 -28.19 20.70 -2.29
N VAL A 729 -28.31 19.72 -1.40
CA VAL A 729 -27.53 19.64 -0.15
C VAL A 729 -26.02 19.72 -0.41
N PHE A 730 -25.56 19.25 -1.57
CA PHE A 730 -24.15 19.30 -1.97
C PHE A 730 -23.69 20.69 -2.44
N ALA A 731 -24.62 21.59 -2.74
CA ALA A 731 -24.34 22.98 -3.10
C ALA A 731 -24.50 23.97 -1.93
N ALA A 732 -24.96 23.48 -0.77
CA ALA A 732 -25.26 24.32 0.41
C ALA A 732 -23.99 24.92 1.06
N GLY A 733 -22.82 24.35 0.81
CA GLY A 733 -21.58 24.67 1.52
C GLY A 733 -21.50 23.98 2.89
N TRP A 734 -20.29 23.73 3.33
CA TRP A 734 -20.08 23.13 4.68
C TRP A 734 -20.43 24.14 5.76
N PRO A 735 -21.30 23.79 6.73
CA PRO A 735 -21.75 24.76 7.71
C PRO A 735 -20.61 25.18 8.65
N GLU A 736 -20.63 26.44 9.04
CA GLU A 736 -19.66 27.03 9.97
C GLU A 736 -20.17 26.96 11.42
N TYR A 737 -19.27 26.86 12.38
CA TYR A 737 -19.58 26.92 13.80
C TYR A 737 -19.04 28.21 14.45
N ASP A 738 -19.65 28.62 15.54
CA ASP A 738 -19.23 29.73 16.38
C ASP A 738 -18.89 29.21 17.78
N ASP A 739 -17.65 29.37 18.22
CA ASP A 739 -17.16 28.96 19.53
C ASP A 739 -17.98 29.52 20.69
N LYS A 740 -18.45 30.77 20.56
CA LYS A 740 -19.28 31.40 21.59
C LYS A 740 -20.66 30.75 21.69
N ALA A 741 -21.22 30.33 20.58
CA ALA A 741 -22.50 29.65 20.56
C ALA A 741 -22.42 28.19 21.13
N MET A 742 -21.21 27.63 21.21
CA MET A 742 -20.98 26.29 21.79
C MET A 742 -20.93 26.32 23.31
N GLU A 743 -20.74 27.49 23.94
CA GLU A 743 -20.61 27.60 25.38
C GLU A 743 -21.94 27.24 26.09
N ALA A 744 -21.84 26.34 27.05
CA ALA A 744 -22.98 26.05 27.92
C ALA A 744 -23.11 27.13 29.02
N ASP A 745 -24.31 27.60 29.24
CA ASP A 745 -24.58 28.47 30.40
C ASP A 745 -24.53 27.73 31.73
N GLU A 746 -24.81 26.42 31.67
CA GLU A 746 -24.82 25.53 32.81
C GLU A 746 -23.80 24.40 32.66
N ILE A 747 -23.20 23.99 33.75
CA ILE A 747 -22.27 22.87 33.84
C ILE A 747 -22.92 21.75 34.66
N LYS A 748 -22.73 20.51 34.21
CA LYS A 748 -23.14 19.28 34.91
C LYS A 748 -21.97 18.78 35.74
N LEU A 749 -22.09 18.84 37.03
CA LEU A 749 -21.07 18.42 37.97
C LEU A 749 -21.48 17.10 38.65
N PRO A 750 -20.76 15.99 38.37
CA PRO A 750 -20.91 14.78 39.15
C PRO A 750 -20.58 15.05 40.62
N LEU A 751 -21.53 14.74 41.50
CA LEU A 751 -21.36 14.85 42.94
C LEU A 751 -20.95 13.49 43.49
N GLN A 752 -19.78 13.45 44.10
CA GLN A 752 -19.25 12.24 44.71
C GLN A 752 -19.25 12.34 46.23
N VAL A 753 -19.48 11.19 46.88
CA VAL A 753 -19.24 11.00 48.31
C VAL A 753 -18.24 9.84 48.43
N ASN A 754 -17.07 10.12 49.05
CA ASN A 754 -15.97 9.17 49.15
C ASN A 754 -15.58 8.55 47.79
N GLY A 755 -15.52 9.36 46.73
CA GLY A 755 -15.14 8.95 45.38
C GLY A 755 -16.23 8.23 44.57
N LYS A 756 -17.42 7.97 45.12
CA LYS A 756 -18.55 7.35 44.42
C LYS A 756 -19.57 8.39 44.00
N VAL A 757 -19.94 8.47 42.73
CA VAL A 757 -20.98 9.37 42.22
C VAL A 757 -22.33 9.03 42.88
N LYS A 758 -22.97 10.02 43.46
CA LYS A 758 -24.24 9.91 44.13
C LYS A 758 -25.35 10.73 43.48
N ALA A 759 -25.01 11.81 42.82
CA ALA A 759 -25.93 12.69 42.10
C ALA A 759 -25.17 13.45 41.00
N VAL A 760 -25.90 14.15 40.13
CA VAL A 760 -25.38 15.12 39.18
C VAL A 760 -26.07 16.44 39.45
N LEU A 761 -25.30 17.51 39.62
CA LEU A 761 -25.77 18.85 39.83
C LEU A 761 -25.61 19.69 38.57
N GLU A 762 -26.70 20.28 38.11
CA GLU A 762 -26.68 21.27 37.03
C GLU A 762 -26.69 22.67 37.62
N VAL A 763 -25.68 23.48 37.29
CA VAL A 763 -25.54 24.84 37.81
C VAL A 763 -24.99 25.79 36.75
N PRO A 764 -25.36 27.07 36.78
CA PRO A 764 -24.75 28.13 35.99
C PRO A 764 -23.21 28.08 36.06
N LYS A 765 -22.53 28.30 34.93
CA LYS A 765 -21.06 28.22 34.81
C LYS A 765 -20.34 29.32 35.62
N ASP A 766 -21.00 30.43 35.83
CA ASP A 766 -20.48 31.61 36.48
C ASP A 766 -20.66 31.65 38.03
N LEU A 767 -21.22 30.55 38.58
CA LEU A 767 -21.33 30.43 40.04
C LEU A 767 -19.95 30.31 40.70
N SER A 768 -19.82 30.97 41.85
CA SER A 768 -18.65 30.84 42.71
C SER A 768 -18.47 29.41 43.22
N LYS A 769 -17.25 29.04 43.60
CA LYS A 769 -16.97 27.75 44.22
C LYS A 769 -17.83 27.50 45.44
N GLU A 770 -18.03 28.54 46.25
CA GLU A 770 -18.80 28.51 47.49
C GLU A 770 -20.29 28.19 47.21
N GLU A 771 -20.86 28.85 46.19
CA GLU A 771 -22.23 28.60 45.76
C GLU A 771 -22.41 27.18 45.15
N ILE A 772 -21.45 26.72 44.36
CA ILE A 772 -21.48 25.35 43.81
C ILE A 772 -21.45 24.32 44.95
N LEU A 773 -20.56 24.49 45.92
CA LEU A 773 -20.46 23.57 47.06
C LEU A 773 -21.73 23.59 47.94
N ALA A 774 -22.34 24.76 48.14
CA ALA A 774 -23.59 24.87 48.84
C ALA A 774 -24.72 24.13 48.15
N LYS A 775 -24.91 24.35 46.83
CA LYS A 775 -25.93 23.64 46.03
C LYS A 775 -25.64 22.14 45.91
N ALA A 776 -24.39 21.73 45.87
CA ALA A 776 -24.00 20.34 45.84
C ALA A 776 -24.35 19.58 47.12
N LYS A 777 -24.21 20.25 48.28
CA LYS A 777 -24.65 19.70 49.58
C LYS A 777 -26.16 19.57 49.65
N GLU A 778 -26.89 20.60 49.21
CA GLU A 778 -28.34 20.56 49.10
C GLU A 778 -28.84 19.44 48.20
N CYS A 779 -28.23 19.28 47.03
CA CYS A 779 -28.58 18.23 46.09
C CYS A 779 -28.31 16.81 46.60
N LEU A 780 -27.26 16.64 47.40
CA LEU A 780 -26.94 15.35 48.02
C LEU A 780 -27.85 15.03 49.20
N GLY A 781 -28.31 16.02 50.00
CA GLY A 781 -29.17 15.80 51.11
C GLY A 781 -28.74 14.64 52.03
N ASP A 782 -29.64 13.69 52.29
CA ASP A 782 -29.37 12.50 53.11
C ASP A 782 -28.27 11.57 52.56
N LYS A 783 -27.84 11.75 51.30
CA LYS A 783 -26.71 10.95 50.71
C LYS A 783 -25.33 11.44 51.20
N LEU A 784 -25.27 12.60 51.89
CA LEU A 784 -24.07 13.14 52.54
C LEU A 784 -24.06 12.77 54.03
N ASP A 785 -24.21 11.48 54.35
CA ASP A 785 -24.22 10.93 55.68
C ASP A 785 -22.80 10.81 56.23
N GLY A 786 -22.62 11.26 57.51
CA GLY A 786 -21.32 11.27 58.20
C GLY A 786 -20.73 12.68 58.45
N THR A 787 -19.60 12.71 59.16
CA THR A 787 -18.91 13.96 59.45
C THR A 787 -18.06 14.38 58.25
N LEU A 788 -18.35 15.54 57.67
CA LEU A 788 -17.61 16.08 56.52
C LEU A 788 -16.14 16.38 56.90
N VAL A 789 -15.19 15.72 56.24
CA VAL A 789 -13.73 15.85 56.48
C VAL A 789 -13.06 16.76 55.45
N LYS A 790 -13.49 16.66 54.17
CA LYS A 790 -12.86 17.44 53.09
C LYS A 790 -13.85 17.66 51.96
N GLU A 791 -13.75 18.83 51.34
CA GLU A 791 -14.48 19.21 50.14
C GLU A 791 -13.45 19.38 49.01
N VAL A 792 -13.68 18.71 47.90
CA VAL A 792 -12.83 18.80 46.70
C VAL A 792 -13.70 19.28 45.55
N TYR A 793 -13.41 20.44 45.02
CA TYR A 793 -14.03 20.94 43.80
C TYR A 793 -12.96 21.08 42.70
N ILE A 794 -13.16 20.41 41.59
CA ILE A 794 -12.39 20.60 40.38
C ILE A 794 -13.27 21.36 39.39
N PRO A 795 -12.94 22.62 39.04
CA PRO A 795 -13.79 23.47 38.20
C PRO A 795 -14.22 22.77 36.91
N GLY A 796 -15.53 22.77 36.68
CA GLY A 796 -16.15 22.18 35.50
C GLY A 796 -16.12 20.65 35.42
N LYS A 797 -15.51 19.93 36.36
CA LYS A 797 -15.32 18.48 36.29
C LYS A 797 -16.07 17.69 37.37
N ILE A 798 -15.90 18.05 38.65
CA ILE A 798 -16.43 17.21 39.74
C ILE A 798 -16.46 17.95 41.06
N VAL A 799 -17.43 17.56 41.89
CA VAL A 799 -17.45 17.87 43.35
C VAL A 799 -17.38 16.55 44.12
N ASN A 800 -16.43 16.42 45.03
CA ASN A 800 -16.32 15.23 45.88
C ASN A 800 -16.27 15.63 47.37
N PHE A 801 -17.17 15.07 48.17
CA PHE A 801 -17.20 15.21 49.62
C PHE A 801 -16.60 13.96 50.25
N VAL A 802 -15.63 14.17 51.12
CA VAL A 802 -15.05 13.07 51.92
C VAL A 802 -15.72 13.12 53.31
N VAL A 803 -16.42 12.09 53.66
CA VAL A 803 -17.11 11.93 54.94
C VAL A 803 -16.57 10.74 55.71
N LYS A 804 -16.61 10.84 57.07
CA LYS A 804 -16.27 9.75 57.99
C LYS A 804 -17.50 9.37 58.80
#